data_b51f086910bf28278d1f3d610a4920c7
#
_entry.id   b51f086910bf28278d1f3d610a4920c7
#
_cell.length_a   1.000
_cell.length_b   1.000
_cell.length_c   1.000
_cell.angle_alpha   90.00
_cell.angle_beta   90.00
_cell.angle_gamma   90.00
#
_symmetry.space_group_name_H-M   'P 1'
#
loop_
_entity.id
_entity.type
_entity.pdbx_description
1 polymer ?
#
loop_
_entity_poly.entity_id
_entity_poly.type
_entity_poly.pdbx_seq_one_letter_code
_entity_poly.pdbx_strand_id
1 'polypeptide(L)'
;MAITAVRRGVRRQSRVRVRVRGLTRPRGRGRRGALLGAALALLAAGAVAGPPARAAEGAPLWFDGRTATEVSADGIRFTDGHGREVVLRGFNVSGETKLEENGGLPFADAADARASATALRSLTGGNAVRFLLSWAHAEPEPGKVDTGYLDRATEQITALLDAGLRVFPDFHQDLFSRHLFHKDSWYTGDGAPRWAVEAGGYPVESCGVCVLWGQNITQNQAVKNATRDFWTNRVLTVGTSGGVRSVPVQDAFLDTAQKTMAHLAGRLTEDRFAGIVGFDPYNEPYAGEYATGQNSRTWERDTLWPFYERFRARMDLAGWRDKPLFAEPNMFWNSNLDLARQEGGLLDAGALGKRYVFNTHFYDQKAISGVFMWGKAKDGQYTGDLGTVRDRAEALDTPAIVSEFGHPLSGYTSDKAPTVDKAMYQALDTRLPGSTWWTQPARSGPVLSAAQWQWDIYSGRHREAMNGNSDKILTAADAWNDEDLSAVALDSSGRAVLRQDARLLDRLYPGAVAGRTLAFSYEDRSRDAGTVLTWNRVPATMPSTARLVGDGRYGVLVWRSEGATRAPTQLHLPSGFTPSSATVVSDLGTVTGPPDYTASGRTADHPIASALEPGTTDARRLLLSAPAAADGAGTLHYALVADGSAAPSAELRASAQRELAAWVAGAGFPVAP
;
A
#
# COMPACT_ATOMS: atom_id res chain seq x y z
N MET A 1 38.59 -32.64 9.01
CA MET A 1 39.30 -33.75 8.34
C MET A 1 38.76 -33.93 6.95
N ALA A 2 39.66 -33.82 6.00
CA ALA A 2 39.65 -34.21 4.60
C ALA A 2 38.67 -33.49 3.64
N ILE A 3 39.22 -32.54 3.01
CA ILE A 3 38.96 -31.92 1.71
C ILE A 3 39.24 -32.94 0.60
N THR A 4 38.38 -33.02 -0.40
CA THR A 4 38.82 -33.47 -1.74
C THR A 4 38.11 -32.65 -2.80
N ALA A 5 38.92 -31.83 -3.49
CA ALA A 5 38.56 -31.09 -4.68
C ALA A 5 38.70 -31.97 -5.92
N VAL A 6 37.78 -31.86 -6.88
CA VAL A 6 38.01 -32.28 -8.26
C VAL A 6 37.66 -31.18 -9.23
N ARG A 7 38.62 -30.91 -10.10
CA ARG A 7 38.65 -29.86 -11.12
C ARG A 7 38.15 -30.36 -12.49
N ARG A 8 37.55 -29.38 -13.22
CA ARG A 8 37.62 -29.14 -14.68
C ARG A 8 36.89 -30.03 -15.69
N GLY A 9 36.07 -29.38 -16.48
CA GLY A 9 35.69 -29.82 -17.81
C GLY A 9 35.02 -28.70 -18.62
N VAL A 10 35.82 -27.90 -19.29
CA VAL A 10 35.36 -26.90 -20.29
C VAL A 10 34.94 -27.62 -21.56
N ARG A 11 33.74 -27.39 -22.10
CA ARG A 11 33.41 -27.67 -23.52
C ARG A 11 32.57 -26.56 -24.15
N ARG A 12 33.10 -26.19 -25.27
CA ARG A 12 32.83 -25.19 -26.29
C ARG A 12 31.37 -25.16 -26.80
N GLN A 13 31.05 -23.96 -27.21
CA GLN A 13 29.90 -23.51 -28.02
C GLN A 13 29.80 -24.26 -29.37
N SER A 14 28.56 -24.48 -29.80
CA SER A 14 28.23 -24.58 -31.23
C SER A 14 26.99 -23.74 -31.53
N ARG A 15 27.20 -22.71 -32.34
CA ARG A 15 26.16 -21.83 -32.92
C ARG A 15 25.48 -22.58 -34.05
N VAL A 16 24.17 -22.73 -33.99
CA VAL A 16 23.37 -23.11 -35.15
C VAL A 16 22.67 -21.87 -35.70
N ARG A 17 23.04 -21.49 -36.90
CA ARG A 17 22.34 -20.50 -37.75
C ARG A 17 21.20 -21.21 -38.48
N VAL A 18 19.98 -20.79 -38.31
CA VAL A 18 18.87 -21.17 -39.17
C VAL A 18 18.58 -20.04 -40.17
N ARG A 19 18.67 -20.37 -41.42
CA ARG A 19 18.37 -19.53 -42.62
C ARG A 19 16.88 -19.44 -42.80
N VAL A 20 16.37 -18.24 -42.88
CA VAL A 20 15.02 -17.93 -43.39
C VAL A 20 15.03 -18.01 -44.93
N ARG A 21 14.19 -18.86 -45.51
CA ARG A 21 13.85 -18.80 -46.94
C ARG A 21 12.49 -18.16 -47.08
N GLY A 22 12.47 -17.09 -47.89
CA GLY A 22 11.26 -16.44 -48.31
C GLY A 22 10.50 -17.27 -49.34
N LEU A 23 9.21 -17.11 -49.34
CA LEU A 23 8.34 -17.52 -50.46
C LEU A 23 7.37 -16.39 -50.80
N THR A 24 7.35 -16.16 -52.07
CA THR A 24 6.73 -15.11 -52.89
C THR A 24 5.20 -15.28 -53.04
N ARG A 25 4.52 -14.14 -53.17
CA ARG A 25 3.12 -14.00 -53.58
C ARG A 25 2.90 -14.45 -55.03
N PRO A 26 1.65 -14.78 -55.42
CA PRO A 26 1.13 -14.33 -56.70
C PRO A 26 -0.13 -13.45 -56.59
N ARG A 27 -0.16 -12.47 -57.48
CA ARG A 27 -1.31 -11.63 -57.81
C ARG A 27 -2.32 -12.38 -58.68
N GLY A 28 -3.58 -12.16 -58.44
CA GLY A 28 -4.66 -12.51 -59.36
C GLY A 28 -5.73 -11.42 -59.44
N ARG A 29 -5.91 -10.87 -60.63
CA ARG A 29 -6.91 -9.85 -61.00
C ARG A 29 -8.24 -10.51 -61.37
N GLY A 30 -9.36 -9.78 -61.11
CA GLY A 30 -10.47 -9.81 -62.10
C GLY A 30 -11.87 -9.82 -61.58
N ARG A 31 -12.53 -8.74 -61.81
CA ARG A 31 -13.80 -8.38 -62.46
C ARG A 31 -15.11 -8.35 -61.67
N ARG A 32 -15.59 -7.12 -61.57
CA ARG A 32 -16.92 -6.53 -61.87
C ARG A 32 -18.16 -7.43 -61.83
N GLY A 33 -19.15 -6.98 -61.07
CA GLY A 33 -20.57 -7.29 -61.22
C GLY A 33 -21.42 -6.40 -60.31
N ALA A 34 -22.13 -5.44 -60.93
CA ALA A 34 -23.10 -4.58 -60.29
C ALA A 34 -24.46 -5.25 -60.20
N LEU A 35 -25.29 -4.93 -59.22
CA LEU A 35 -26.69 -4.48 -59.36
C LEU A 35 -27.46 -4.44 -58.03
N LEU A 36 -27.97 -3.27 -57.79
CA LEU A 36 -29.25 -2.82 -57.19
C LEU A 36 -29.88 -3.53 -55.96
N GLY A 37 -30.12 -2.71 -54.95
CA GLY A 37 -31.49 -2.46 -54.51
C GLY A 37 -31.81 -2.82 -53.06
N ALA A 38 -31.90 -1.88 -52.20
CA ALA A 38 -33.03 -1.53 -51.37
C ALA A 38 -32.58 -0.72 -50.13
N ALA A 39 -33.11 0.47 -50.05
CA ALA A 39 -32.95 1.38 -48.90
C ALA A 39 -33.69 0.84 -47.67
N LEU A 40 -33.00 0.75 -46.54
CA LEU A 40 -33.60 0.82 -45.24
C LEU A 40 -32.78 1.82 -44.42
N ALA A 41 -33.37 2.99 -44.16
CA ALA A 41 -32.85 4.01 -43.30
C ALA A 41 -32.88 3.53 -41.83
N LEU A 42 -31.73 3.21 -41.26
CA LEU A 42 -31.54 3.14 -39.83
C LEU A 42 -30.78 4.41 -39.40
N LEU A 43 -31.49 5.29 -38.71
CA LEU A 43 -30.93 6.41 -38.00
C LEU A 43 -29.94 5.89 -36.94
N ALA A 44 -28.67 5.81 -37.29
CA ALA A 44 -27.60 5.73 -36.29
C ALA A 44 -27.36 7.16 -35.77
N ALA A 45 -27.84 7.43 -34.57
CA ALA A 45 -27.42 8.60 -33.82
C ALA A 45 -25.92 8.41 -33.48
N GLY A 46 -25.06 8.92 -34.32
CA GLY A 46 -23.63 9.08 -34.03
C GLY A 46 -23.50 10.12 -32.94
N ALA A 47 -23.17 9.65 -31.75
CA ALA A 47 -22.60 10.54 -30.71
C ALA A 47 -21.26 11.05 -31.29
N VAL A 48 -21.28 12.25 -31.86
CA VAL A 48 -20.08 13.03 -32.12
C VAL A 48 -19.50 13.34 -30.75
N ALA A 49 -18.44 12.62 -30.36
CA ALA A 49 -17.61 13.06 -29.25
C ALA A 49 -17.11 14.46 -29.62
N GLY A 50 -17.66 15.47 -28.95
CA GLY A 50 -17.17 16.83 -29.06
C GLY A 50 -15.68 16.83 -28.70
N PRO A 51 -14.87 17.72 -29.31
CA PRO A 51 -13.49 17.89 -28.91
C PRO A 51 -13.46 18.16 -27.39
N PRO A 52 -12.45 17.62 -26.66
CA PRO A 52 -12.33 17.89 -25.24
C PRO A 52 -12.41 19.41 -25.05
N ALA A 53 -13.29 19.84 -24.15
CA ALA A 53 -13.51 21.25 -23.89
C ALA A 53 -12.15 21.90 -23.60
N ARG A 54 -11.67 22.70 -24.55
CA ARG A 54 -10.52 23.55 -24.34
C ARG A 54 -10.87 24.47 -23.19
N ALA A 55 -10.24 24.27 -22.04
CA ALA A 55 -10.39 25.17 -20.93
C ALA A 55 -10.03 26.59 -21.41
N ALA A 56 -10.91 27.54 -21.13
CA ALA A 56 -10.73 28.94 -21.53
C ALA A 56 -9.37 29.42 -21.00
N GLU A 57 -8.48 29.80 -21.90
CA GLU A 57 -7.25 30.53 -21.58
C GLU A 57 -7.62 31.81 -20.85
N GLY A 58 -7.19 31.95 -19.60
CA GLY A 58 -7.21 33.25 -18.93
C GLY A 58 -7.85 33.38 -17.55
N ALA A 59 -8.62 32.40 -17.07
CA ALA A 59 -9.09 32.47 -15.67
C ALA A 59 -8.01 31.84 -14.74
N PRO A 60 -7.56 32.58 -13.71
CA PRO A 60 -6.67 32.00 -12.71
C PRO A 60 -7.41 30.85 -12.05
N LEU A 61 -6.74 29.68 -12.05
CA LEU A 61 -7.32 28.46 -11.50
C LEU A 61 -7.34 28.58 -9.98
N TRP A 62 -8.52 28.56 -9.46
CA TRP A 62 -8.71 28.53 -8.03
C TRP A 62 -8.65 27.07 -7.54
N PHE A 63 -7.76 26.79 -6.59
CA PHE A 63 -7.72 25.55 -5.85
C PHE A 63 -8.29 25.81 -4.46
N ASP A 64 -9.31 25.09 -4.05
CA ASP A 64 -10.03 25.31 -2.79
C ASP A 64 -9.28 24.78 -1.56
N GLY A 65 -8.08 24.25 -1.75
CA GLY A 65 -7.28 23.66 -0.69
C GLY A 65 -7.74 22.25 -0.29
N ARG A 66 -8.81 21.72 -0.89
CA ARG A 66 -9.30 20.39 -0.58
C ARG A 66 -8.47 19.32 -1.29
N THR A 67 -8.27 18.22 -0.60
CA THR A 67 -7.69 17.02 -1.22
C THR A 67 -8.78 16.33 -2.02
N ALA A 68 -8.49 15.94 -3.26
CA ALA A 68 -9.39 15.08 -4.02
C ALA A 68 -9.55 13.73 -3.28
N THR A 69 -10.79 13.28 -3.13
CA THR A 69 -11.08 12.01 -2.46
C THR A 69 -10.80 10.81 -3.36
N GLU A 70 -11.14 10.95 -4.63
CA GLU A 70 -10.95 9.90 -5.62
C GLU A 70 -9.47 9.61 -5.88
N VAL A 71 -9.13 8.31 -5.94
CA VAL A 71 -7.80 7.82 -6.33
C VAL A 71 -7.98 6.68 -7.33
N SER A 72 -7.26 6.77 -8.43
CA SER A 72 -7.25 5.79 -9.52
C SER A 72 -5.84 5.27 -9.79
N ALA A 73 -5.72 4.09 -10.39
CA ALA A 73 -4.47 3.60 -10.93
C ALA A 73 -4.24 4.16 -12.34
N ASP A 74 -3.02 4.64 -12.62
CA ASP A 74 -2.62 5.16 -13.93
C ASP A 74 -1.15 4.83 -14.23
N GLY A 75 -0.92 3.77 -15.03
CA GLY A 75 0.41 3.19 -15.18
C GLY A 75 0.96 2.79 -13.80
N ILE A 76 2.19 3.15 -13.51
CA ILE A 76 2.86 2.81 -12.23
C ILE A 76 2.50 3.75 -11.07
N ARG A 77 1.47 4.58 -11.19
CA ARG A 77 1.11 5.61 -10.21
C ARG A 77 -0.33 5.49 -9.74
N PHE A 78 -0.57 5.89 -8.51
CA PHE A 78 -1.89 6.34 -8.10
C PHE A 78 -2.07 7.80 -8.51
N THR A 79 -3.24 8.15 -9.01
CA THR A 79 -3.59 9.53 -9.38
C THR A 79 -4.90 9.94 -8.72
N ASP A 80 -5.01 11.23 -8.35
CA ASP A 80 -6.24 11.79 -7.83
C ASP A 80 -7.10 12.46 -8.91
N GLY A 81 -8.30 12.91 -8.56
CA GLY A 81 -9.22 13.61 -9.47
C GLY A 81 -8.68 14.93 -10.05
N HIS A 82 -7.54 15.45 -9.55
CA HIS A 82 -6.82 16.58 -10.13
C HIS A 82 -5.68 16.14 -11.06
N GLY A 83 -5.51 14.84 -11.29
CA GLY A 83 -4.42 14.27 -12.11
C GLY A 83 -3.05 14.30 -11.43
N ARG A 84 -2.98 14.53 -10.11
CA ARG A 84 -1.72 14.49 -9.36
C ARG A 84 -1.33 13.07 -9.00
N GLU A 85 -0.04 12.77 -8.99
CA GLU A 85 0.47 11.54 -8.38
C GLU A 85 0.18 11.55 -6.87
N VAL A 86 -0.36 10.45 -6.34
CA VAL A 86 -0.73 10.30 -4.92
C VAL A 86 0.11 9.21 -4.26
N VAL A 87 0.59 9.50 -3.07
CA VAL A 87 1.18 8.51 -2.18
C VAL A 87 0.20 8.20 -1.05
N LEU A 88 -0.19 6.93 -0.93
CA LEU A 88 -1.00 6.44 0.17
C LEU A 88 -0.07 6.07 1.33
N ARG A 89 -0.29 6.68 2.50
CA ARG A 89 0.43 6.40 3.74
C ARG A 89 -0.57 6.18 4.84
N GLY A 90 -0.44 5.07 5.54
CA GLY A 90 -1.36 4.81 6.63
C GLY A 90 -1.10 3.50 7.33
N PHE A 91 -2.18 2.90 7.77
CA PHE A 91 -2.13 1.73 8.63
C PHE A 91 -3.21 0.72 8.27
N ASN A 92 -2.99 -0.52 8.64
CA ASN A 92 -4.04 -1.51 8.76
C ASN A 92 -4.86 -1.21 10.02
N VAL A 93 -6.17 -1.39 9.93
CA VAL A 93 -7.07 -1.38 11.08
C VAL A 93 -7.68 -2.78 11.19
N SER A 94 -7.16 -3.54 12.12
CA SER A 94 -7.56 -4.93 12.36
C SER A 94 -8.42 -5.09 13.62
N GLY A 95 -8.03 -4.47 14.71
CA GLY A 95 -8.76 -4.50 15.98
C GLY A 95 -9.28 -5.87 16.35
N GLU A 96 -10.60 -5.98 16.46
CA GLU A 96 -11.27 -7.21 16.85
C GLU A 96 -11.64 -8.13 15.68
N THR A 97 -11.22 -7.80 14.44
CA THR A 97 -11.64 -8.54 13.23
C THR A 97 -11.21 -10.00 13.25
N LYS A 98 -10.06 -10.30 13.81
CA LYS A 98 -9.48 -11.65 13.80
C LYS A 98 -10.13 -12.60 14.82
N LEU A 99 -10.90 -12.08 15.78
CA LEU A 99 -11.53 -12.89 16.83
C LEU A 99 -13.04 -12.92 16.71
N GLU A 100 -13.58 -14.13 16.64
CA GLU A 100 -15.02 -14.39 16.48
C GLU A 100 -15.84 -13.81 17.64
N GLU A 101 -15.28 -13.80 18.84
CA GLU A 101 -15.93 -13.35 20.06
C GLU A 101 -16.24 -11.86 20.08
N ASN A 102 -15.51 -11.08 19.30
CA ASN A 102 -15.54 -9.61 19.34
C ASN A 102 -16.33 -8.98 18.18
N GLY A 103 -17.02 -9.77 17.41
CA GLY A 103 -17.92 -9.30 16.35
C GLY A 103 -17.28 -9.09 14.98
N GLY A 104 -15.97 -9.38 14.82
CA GLY A 104 -15.27 -9.44 13.55
C GLY A 104 -15.09 -8.12 12.82
N LEU A 105 -15.04 -6.98 13.55
CA LEU A 105 -14.84 -5.64 13.00
C LEU A 105 -13.71 -4.92 13.75
N PRO A 106 -12.98 -4.01 13.07
CA PRO A 106 -11.85 -3.29 13.68
C PRO A 106 -12.21 -2.45 14.89
N PHE A 107 -13.39 -1.88 14.95
CA PHE A 107 -13.82 -0.94 15.99
C PHE A 107 -15.10 -1.41 16.66
N ALA A 108 -15.33 -0.95 17.90
CA ALA A 108 -16.53 -1.26 18.65
C ALA A 108 -17.79 -0.72 17.93
N ASP A 109 -17.71 0.49 17.40
CA ASP A 109 -18.78 1.15 16.66
C ASP A 109 -18.23 2.30 15.77
N ALA A 110 -19.11 3.02 15.09
CA ALA A 110 -18.76 4.16 14.24
C ALA A 110 -18.17 5.36 15.02
N ALA A 111 -18.50 5.53 16.28
CA ALA A 111 -17.95 6.61 17.10
C ALA A 111 -16.49 6.32 17.47
N ASP A 112 -16.20 5.08 17.81
CA ASP A 112 -14.84 4.59 18.05
C ASP A 112 -13.98 4.65 16.78
N ALA A 113 -14.52 4.23 15.64
CA ALA A 113 -13.87 4.38 14.34
C ALA A 113 -13.52 5.84 14.02
N ARG A 114 -14.42 6.78 14.30
CA ARG A 114 -14.19 8.21 14.11
C ARG A 114 -13.09 8.75 15.04
N ALA A 115 -13.11 8.38 16.30
CA ALA A 115 -12.10 8.78 17.29
C ALA A 115 -10.73 8.25 16.89
N SER A 116 -10.66 6.99 16.47
CA SER A 116 -9.45 6.33 15.99
C SER A 116 -8.91 7.00 14.73
N ALA A 117 -9.76 7.30 13.74
CA ALA A 117 -9.37 7.99 12.51
C ALA A 117 -8.82 9.40 12.79
N THR A 118 -9.44 10.13 13.71
CA THR A 118 -8.97 11.45 14.12
C THR A 118 -7.59 11.35 14.77
N ALA A 119 -7.39 10.38 15.66
CA ALA A 119 -6.11 10.13 16.30
C ALA A 119 -5.03 9.75 15.27
N LEU A 120 -5.33 8.82 14.35
CA LEU A 120 -4.40 8.40 13.29
C LEU A 120 -3.92 9.62 12.48
N ARG A 121 -4.85 10.43 12.00
CA ARG A 121 -4.50 11.62 11.21
C ARG A 121 -3.70 12.65 12.00
N SER A 122 -4.11 12.94 13.21
CA SER A 122 -3.44 13.96 14.04
C SER A 122 -2.04 13.53 14.51
N LEU A 123 -1.85 12.23 14.79
CA LEU A 123 -0.60 11.70 15.31
C LEU A 123 0.40 11.31 14.22
N THR A 124 -0.05 10.95 13.02
CA THR A 124 0.83 10.41 11.97
C THR A 124 0.70 11.12 10.61
N GLY A 125 -0.36 11.89 10.41
CA GLY A 125 -0.68 12.47 9.10
C GLY A 125 -1.08 11.42 8.05
N GLY A 126 -1.38 10.21 8.46
CA GLY A 126 -1.83 9.14 7.56
C GLY A 126 -3.06 9.55 6.74
N ASN A 127 -3.13 9.14 5.48
CA ASN A 127 -4.19 9.50 4.53
C ASN A 127 -4.98 8.29 4.01
N ALA A 128 -4.62 7.08 4.44
CA ALA A 128 -5.27 5.85 4.00
C ALA A 128 -5.31 4.80 5.11
N VAL A 129 -6.25 3.87 5.04
CA VAL A 129 -6.33 2.68 5.88
C VAL A 129 -6.72 1.47 5.06
N ARG A 130 -6.13 0.31 5.38
CA ARG A 130 -6.59 -1.01 4.98
C ARG A 130 -7.55 -1.50 6.06
N PHE A 131 -8.81 -1.76 5.69
CA PHE A 131 -9.89 -2.10 6.60
C PHE A 131 -10.20 -3.58 6.50
N LEU A 132 -9.94 -4.32 7.56
CA LEU A 132 -10.12 -5.76 7.58
C LEU A 132 -11.60 -6.14 7.69
N LEU A 133 -12.00 -7.12 6.88
CA LEU A 133 -13.29 -7.77 6.88
C LEU A 133 -13.11 -9.28 7.08
N SER A 134 -14.04 -9.90 7.78
CA SER A 134 -14.02 -11.35 8.04
C SER A 134 -15.08 -12.06 7.18
N TRP A 135 -14.65 -13.06 6.41
CA TRP A 135 -15.60 -13.93 5.71
C TRP A 135 -16.49 -14.70 6.68
N ALA A 136 -15.94 -15.18 7.80
CA ALA A 136 -16.69 -15.91 8.82
C ALA A 136 -17.87 -15.10 9.37
N HIS A 137 -17.68 -13.79 9.56
CA HIS A 137 -18.74 -12.91 10.05
C HIS A 137 -19.68 -12.42 8.93
N ALA A 138 -19.16 -12.27 7.72
CA ALA A 138 -19.98 -11.90 6.57
C ALA A 138 -20.92 -13.04 6.13
N GLU A 139 -20.52 -14.31 6.30
CA GLU A 139 -21.31 -15.49 5.89
C GLU A 139 -21.25 -16.58 6.97
N PRO A 140 -21.89 -16.37 8.14
CA PRO A 140 -21.87 -17.35 9.24
C PRO A 140 -22.58 -18.67 8.92
N GLU A 141 -23.50 -18.67 7.96
CA GLU A 141 -24.17 -19.85 7.42
C GLU A 141 -24.08 -19.82 5.88
N PRO A 142 -23.89 -20.98 5.21
CA PRO A 142 -23.64 -21.02 3.77
C PRO A 142 -24.79 -20.40 2.97
N GLY A 143 -24.47 -19.39 2.18
CA GLY A 143 -25.37 -18.60 1.34
C GLY A 143 -26.17 -17.53 2.09
N LYS A 144 -25.99 -17.39 3.40
CA LYS A 144 -26.65 -16.36 4.20
C LYS A 144 -25.68 -15.30 4.64
N VAL A 145 -25.68 -14.18 3.93
CA VAL A 145 -24.88 -13.00 4.30
C VAL A 145 -25.53 -12.29 5.49
N ASP A 146 -24.74 -12.00 6.51
CA ASP A 146 -25.15 -11.18 7.66
C ASP A 146 -25.15 -9.70 7.28
N THR A 147 -26.34 -9.19 6.93
CA THR A 147 -26.50 -7.77 6.59
C THR A 147 -26.27 -6.84 7.78
N GLY A 148 -26.49 -7.31 9.01
CA GLY A 148 -26.20 -6.54 10.23
C GLY A 148 -24.70 -6.33 10.42
N TYR A 149 -23.88 -7.35 10.14
CA TYR A 149 -22.44 -7.21 10.09
C TYR A 149 -22.00 -6.21 9.02
N LEU A 150 -22.54 -6.31 7.81
CA LEU A 150 -22.22 -5.40 6.72
C LEU A 150 -22.67 -3.95 6.97
N ASP A 151 -23.81 -3.75 7.64
CA ASP A 151 -24.27 -2.41 8.05
C ASP A 151 -23.28 -1.78 9.03
N ARG A 152 -22.86 -2.51 10.09
CA ARG A 152 -21.85 -2.03 11.05
C ARG A 152 -20.50 -1.74 10.38
N ALA A 153 -20.04 -2.61 9.47
CA ALA A 153 -18.82 -2.39 8.70
C ALA A 153 -18.91 -1.09 7.87
N THR A 154 -20.05 -0.88 7.20
CA THR A 154 -20.30 0.32 6.41
C THR A 154 -20.29 1.59 7.26
N GLU A 155 -20.87 1.55 8.47
CA GLU A 155 -20.86 2.68 9.41
C GLU A 155 -19.43 3.03 9.85
N GLN A 156 -18.60 2.03 10.15
CA GLN A 156 -17.19 2.23 10.50
C GLN A 156 -16.39 2.81 9.32
N ILE A 157 -16.53 2.23 8.12
CA ILE A 157 -15.91 2.73 6.90
C ILE A 157 -16.35 4.18 6.61
N THR A 158 -17.64 4.48 6.79
CA THR A 158 -18.17 5.84 6.65
C THR A 158 -17.48 6.82 7.60
N ALA A 159 -17.28 6.43 8.86
CA ALA A 159 -16.59 7.26 9.84
C ALA A 159 -15.14 7.55 9.48
N LEU A 160 -14.43 6.58 8.90
CA LEU A 160 -13.06 6.75 8.41
C LEU A 160 -13.01 7.70 7.20
N LEU A 161 -13.91 7.53 6.23
CA LEU A 161 -14.04 8.40 5.04
C LEU A 161 -14.39 9.83 5.43
N ASP A 162 -15.35 10.03 6.36
CA ASP A 162 -15.75 11.34 6.86
C ASP A 162 -14.62 12.06 7.61
N ALA A 163 -13.68 11.31 8.20
CA ALA A 163 -12.45 11.84 8.78
C ALA A 163 -11.38 12.20 7.72
N GLY A 164 -11.65 11.97 6.42
CA GLY A 164 -10.76 12.29 5.32
C GLY A 164 -9.70 11.24 5.04
N LEU A 165 -9.87 10.01 5.55
CA LEU A 165 -9.06 8.85 5.18
C LEU A 165 -9.60 8.23 3.90
N ARG A 166 -8.73 7.70 3.06
CA ARG A 166 -9.07 6.77 1.99
C ARG A 166 -9.08 5.36 2.52
N VAL A 167 -9.99 4.52 2.04
CA VAL A 167 -10.18 3.18 2.57
C VAL A 167 -10.06 2.16 1.45
N PHE A 168 -9.34 1.06 1.67
CA PHE A 168 -9.43 -0.14 0.87
C PHE A 168 -9.74 -1.33 1.77
N PRO A 169 -10.96 -1.91 1.62
CA PRO A 169 -11.36 -3.09 2.35
C PRO A 169 -10.53 -4.31 1.92
N ASP A 170 -10.30 -5.21 2.87
CA ASP A 170 -9.57 -6.45 2.73
C ASP A 170 -10.38 -7.60 3.31
N PHE A 171 -10.58 -8.69 2.54
CA PHE A 171 -11.01 -9.94 3.14
C PHE A 171 -9.81 -10.65 3.75
N HIS A 172 -9.67 -10.44 5.06
CA HIS A 172 -8.54 -10.96 5.79
C HIS A 172 -8.69 -12.46 6.10
N GLN A 173 -7.60 -13.15 5.98
CA GLN A 173 -7.41 -14.51 6.43
C GLN A 173 -5.97 -14.72 6.91
N ASP A 174 -5.83 -15.51 7.96
CA ASP A 174 -4.57 -16.08 8.39
C ASP A 174 -4.78 -17.57 8.66
N LEU A 175 -3.91 -18.41 8.09
CA LEU A 175 -3.98 -19.86 8.26
C LEU A 175 -5.37 -20.44 7.94
N PHE A 176 -6.10 -19.81 7.02
CA PHE A 176 -7.41 -20.15 6.52
C PHE A 176 -8.56 -19.96 7.51
N SER A 177 -8.48 -20.46 8.76
CA SER A 177 -9.56 -20.37 9.74
C SER A 177 -9.12 -20.77 11.14
N ARG A 178 -9.67 -20.10 12.16
CA ARG A 178 -9.50 -20.51 13.57
C ARG A 178 -10.05 -21.90 13.88
N HIS A 179 -11.05 -22.36 13.12
CA HIS A 179 -11.72 -23.63 13.33
C HIS A 179 -10.89 -24.85 12.92
N LEU A 180 -9.71 -24.63 12.33
CA LEU A 180 -8.71 -25.67 12.11
C LEU A 180 -7.87 -25.98 13.36
N PHE A 181 -7.94 -25.12 14.38
CA PHE A 181 -7.12 -25.19 15.57
C PHE A 181 -7.95 -25.58 16.79
N HIS A 182 -7.36 -26.39 17.68
CA HIS A 182 -8.01 -26.75 18.93
C HIS A 182 -7.68 -25.73 20.05
N LYS A 183 -8.39 -25.81 21.15
CA LYS A 183 -8.30 -24.85 22.26
C LYS A 183 -6.90 -24.69 22.83
N ASP A 184 -6.10 -25.75 22.85
CA ASP A 184 -4.75 -25.75 23.42
C ASP A 184 -3.66 -25.44 22.40
N SER A 185 -4.04 -25.11 21.16
CA SER A 185 -3.09 -24.74 20.10
C SER A 185 -2.28 -23.52 20.49
N TRP A 186 -1.02 -23.54 20.10
CA TRP A 186 -0.10 -22.42 20.34
C TRP A 186 -0.39 -21.22 19.41
N TYR A 187 -0.89 -21.51 18.22
CA TYR A 187 -1.31 -20.54 17.22
C TYR A 187 -2.76 -20.75 16.80
N THR A 188 -3.35 -19.75 16.16
CA THR A 188 -4.68 -19.83 15.56
C THR A 188 -4.70 -19.18 14.18
N GLY A 189 -5.79 -19.35 13.45
CA GLY A 189 -6.08 -18.67 12.21
C GLY A 189 -7.33 -17.79 12.30
N ASP A 190 -7.69 -17.14 11.23
CA ASP A 190 -8.96 -16.47 11.00
C ASP A 190 -9.36 -16.57 9.52
N GLY A 191 -10.50 -15.99 9.13
CA GLY A 191 -10.98 -15.91 7.75
C GLY A 191 -12.18 -16.78 7.47
N ALA A 192 -11.99 -18.06 7.12
CA ALA A 192 -13.08 -18.91 6.68
C ALA A 192 -14.07 -19.31 7.81
N PRO A 193 -15.37 -19.36 7.51
CA PRO A 193 -16.40 -19.68 8.50
C PRO A 193 -16.37 -21.13 8.95
N ARG A 194 -16.93 -21.37 10.14
CA ARG A 194 -17.04 -22.69 10.77
C ARG A 194 -17.59 -23.76 9.84
N TRP A 195 -18.66 -23.44 9.10
CA TRP A 195 -19.30 -24.39 8.21
C TRP A 195 -18.37 -24.93 7.10
N ALA A 196 -17.45 -24.08 6.60
CA ALA A 196 -16.50 -24.47 5.56
C ALA A 196 -15.47 -25.46 6.11
N VAL A 197 -15.02 -25.29 7.36
CA VAL A 197 -14.06 -26.19 8.01
C VAL A 197 -14.72 -27.52 8.40
N GLU A 198 -15.88 -27.46 9.04
CA GLU A 198 -16.59 -28.68 9.50
C GLU A 198 -17.03 -29.56 8.32
N ALA A 199 -17.57 -28.94 7.25
CA ALA A 199 -17.96 -29.69 6.05
C ALA A 199 -16.76 -30.20 5.24
N GLY A 200 -15.60 -29.55 5.37
CA GLY A 200 -14.36 -30.02 4.75
C GLY A 200 -13.80 -31.31 5.33
N GLY A 201 -14.13 -31.59 6.61
CA GLY A 201 -13.68 -32.78 7.31
C GLY A 201 -12.18 -32.85 7.47
N TYR A 202 -11.54 -31.70 7.66
CA TYR A 202 -10.09 -31.63 7.81
C TYR A 202 -9.64 -32.25 9.12
N PRO A 203 -8.41 -32.82 9.17
CA PRO A 203 -7.87 -33.30 10.43
C PRO A 203 -7.76 -32.12 11.41
N VAL A 204 -7.83 -32.41 12.70
CA VAL A 204 -7.42 -31.46 13.71
C VAL A 204 -5.96 -31.06 13.43
N GLU A 205 -5.61 -29.84 13.70
CA GLU A 205 -4.26 -29.32 13.42
C GLU A 205 -3.16 -30.34 13.71
N SER A 206 -2.22 -30.43 12.80
CA SER A 206 -1.08 -31.33 12.91
C SER A 206 0.15 -30.61 12.38
N CYS A 207 0.78 -29.82 13.23
CA CYS A 207 2.00 -29.11 12.90
C CYS A 207 3.26 -29.81 13.40
N GLY A 208 3.13 -30.81 14.27
CA GLY A 208 4.27 -31.39 14.97
C GLY A 208 4.86 -30.37 15.96
N VAL A 209 6.06 -29.88 15.71
CA VAL A 209 6.70 -28.82 16.49
C VAL A 209 6.74 -27.55 15.66
N CYS A 210 5.70 -26.75 15.72
CA CYS A 210 5.70 -25.39 15.17
C CYS A 210 6.20 -24.41 16.23
N VAL A 211 7.39 -23.84 15.99
CA VAL A 211 8.01 -22.81 16.83
C VAL A 211 7.72 -21.41 16.29
N LEU A 212 7.49 -21.29 14.97
CA LEU A 212 7.17 -20.05 14.30
C LEU A 212 5.77 -20.16 13.67
N TRP A 213 5.01 -19.07 13.72
CA TRP A 213 3.67 -18.99 13.15
C TRP A 213 3.62 -19.49 11.69
N GLY A 214 4.51 -18.99 10.84
CA GLY A 214 4.56 -19.35 9.42
C GLY A 214 4.83 -20.81 9.10
N GLN A 215 5.31 -21.61 10.08
CA GLN A 215 5.47 -23.05 9.88
C GLN A 215 4.11 -23.76 9.70
N ASN A 216 3.02 -23.20 10.24
CA ASN A 216 1.68 -23.74 10.01
C ASN A 216 1.31 -23.80 8.53
N ILE A 217 1.76 -22.84 7.73
CA ILE A 217 1.47 -22.79 6.27
C ILE A 217 2.06 -24.01 5.55
N THR A 218 3.25 -24.45 5.97
CA THR A 218 4.00 -25.50 5.28
C THR A 218 3.91 -26.87 5.95
N GLN A 219 3.62 -26.94 7.25
CA GLN A 219 3.68 -28.16 8.05
C GLN A 219 2.32 -28.60 8.60
N ASN A 220 1.39 -27.68 8.86
CA ASN A 220 0.07 -28.02 9.41
C ASN A 220 -0.82 -28.61 8.31
N GLN A 221 -1.11 -29.91 8.42
CA GLN A 221 -1.85 -30.63 7.38
C GLN A 221 -3.30 -30.15 7.25
N ALA A 222 -3.93 -29.71 8.34
CA ALA A 222 -5.28 -29.16 8.30
C ALA A 222 -5.32 -27.85 7.47
N VAL A 223 -4.39 -26.94 7.74
CA VAL A 223 -4.23 -25.68 7.00
C VAL A 223 -3.95 -25.93 5.52
N LYS A 224 -2.99 -26.83 5.22
CA LYS A 224 -2.64 -27.19 3.85
C LYS A 224 -3.84 -27.73 3.07
N ASN A 225 -4.59 -28.65 3.66
CA ASN A 225 -5.74 -29.28 3.01
C ASN A 225 -6.87 -28.28 2.78
N ALA A 226 -7.20 -27.47 3.77
CA ALA A 226 -8.28 -26.49 3.67
C ALA A 226 -7.97 -25.42 2.60
N THR A 227 -6.75 -24.91 2.60
CA THR A 227 -6.29 -23.92 1.63
C THR A 227 -6.27 -24.49 0.19
N ARG A 228 -5.71 -25.70 0.00
CA ARG A 228 -5.75 -26.39 -1.30
C ARG A 228 -7.20 -26.57 -1.80
N ASP A 229 -8.10 -27.01 -0.92
CA ASP A 229 -9.50 -27.24 -1.26
C ASP A 229 -10.23 -25.95 -1.62
N PHE A 230 -9.88 -24.82 -1.01
CA PHE A 230 -10.35 -23.51 -1.42
C PHE A 230 -9.89 -23.15 -2.84
N TRP A 231 -8.60 -23.31 -3.13
CA TRP A 231 -8.07 -23.00 -4.46
C TRP A 231 -8.59 -23.92 -5.56
N THR A 232 -8.90 -25.16 -5.24
CA THR A 232 -9.51 -26.10 -6.19
C THR A 232 -11.04 -26.00 -6.27
N ASN A 233 -11.63 -25.05 -5.52
CA ASN A 233 -13.08 -24.85 -5.43
C ASN A 233 -13.84 -26.16 -5.09
N ARG A 234 -13.30 -26.91 -4.12
CA ARG A 234 -13.89 -28.19 -3.71
C ARG A 234 -15.36 -28.02 -3.36
N VAL A 235 -16.22 -28.96 -3.81
CA VAL A 235 -17.62 -29.01 -3.42
C VAL A 235 -17.74 -29.65 -2.04
N LEU A 236 -18.22 -28.87 -1.08
CA LEU A 236 -18.49 -29.30 0.29
C LEU A 236 -19.94 -29.72 0.45
N THR A 237 -20.19 -30.73 1.28
CA THR A 237 -21.54 -31.15 1.65
C THR A 237 -21.88 -30.54 3.02
N VAL A 238 -22.71 -29.49 3.03
CA VAL A 238 -22.97 -28.71 4.24
C VAL A 238 -24.38 -28.96 4.73
N GLY A 239 -24.48 -29.30 6.02
CA GLY A 239 -25.79 -29.35 6.72
C GLY A 239 -26.28 -27.93 7.00
N THR A 240 -27.54 -27.65 6.68
CA THR A 240 -28.18 -26.37 6.96
C THR A 240 -29.54 -26.61 7.62
N SER A 241 -30.16 -25.56 8.18
CA SER A 241 -31.54 -25.65 8.72
C SER A 241 -32.57 -26.09 7.68
N GLY A 242 -32.27 -25.94 6.40
CA GLY A 242 -33.12 -26.34 5.26
C GLY A 242 -32.74 -27.69 4.64
N GLY A 243 -31.82 -28.48 5.25
CA GLY A 243 -31.35 -29.76 4.74
C GLY A 243 -29.89 -29.71 4.32
N VAL A 244 -29.47 -30.67 3.49
CA VAL A 244 -28.07 -30.79 3.00
C VAL A 244 -27.92 -30.02 1.68
N ARG A 245 -26.83 -29.25 1.56
CA ARG A 245 -26.47 -28.48 0.34
C ARG A 245 -25.07 -28.84 -0.13
N SER A 246 -24.89 -28.83 -1.45
CA SER A 246 -23.55 -28.88 -2.07
C SER A 246 -23.07 -27.46 -2.33
N VAL A 247 -21.93 -27.09 -1.77
CA VAL A 247 -21.37 -25.72 -1.80
C VAL A 247 -19.95 -25.77 -2.31
N PRO A 248 -19.67 -25.26 -3.52
CA PRO A 248 -18.29 -25.01 -3.97
C PRO A 248 -17.71 -23.88 -3.12
N VAL A 249 -16.63 -24.16 -2.39
CA VAL A 249 -16.16 -23.28 -1.29
C VAL A 249 -15.65 -21.92 -1.76
N GLN A 250 -14.94 -21.88 -2.88
CA GLN A 250 -14.46 -20.61 -3.45
C GLN A 250 -15.59 -19.81 -4.09
N ASP A 251 -16.58 -20.47 -4.70
CA ASP A 251 -17.77 -19.78 -5.23
C ASP A 251 -18.59 -19.12 -4.12
N ALA A 252 -18.74 -19.77 -2.98
CA ALA A 252 -19.40 -19.19 -1.82
C ALA A 252 -18.70 -17.93 -1.34
N PHE A 253 -17.36 -17.99 -1.22
CA PHE A 253 -16.56 -16.81 -0.90
C PHE A 253 -16.75 -15.66 -1.91
N LEU A 254 -16.67 -15.96 -3.21
CA LEU A 254 -16.85 -14.96 -4.28
C LEU A 254 -18.25 -14.37 -4.29
N ASP A 255 -19.29 -15.16 -4.00
CA ASP A 255 -20.67 -14.69 -3.89
C ASP A 255 -20.86 -13.75 -2.68
N THR A 256 -20.23 -14.09 -1.56
CA THR A 256 -20.21 -13.24 -0.36
C THR A 256 -19.46 -11.94 -0.60
N ALA A 257 -18.29 -12.01 -1.23
CA ALA A 257 -17.53 -10.82 -1.62
C ALA A 257 -18.35 -9.90 -2.53
N GLN A 258 -19.03 -10.43 -3.55
CA GLN A 258 -19.91 -9.65 -4.41
C GLN A 258 -21.02 -8.95 -3.63
N LYS A 259 -21.70 -9.67 -2.72
CA LYS A 259 -22.78 -9.10 -1.91
C LYS A 259 -22.26 -8.03 -0.95
N THR A 260 -21.10 -8.24 -0.34
CA THR A 260 -20.42 -7.25 0.50
C THR A 260 -20.12 -5.98 -0.27
N MET A 261 -19.50 -6.11 -1.44
CA MET A 261 -19.19 -4.95 -2.30
C MET A 261 -20.44 -4.23 -2.79
N ALA A 262 -21.50 -4.96 -3.19
CA ALA A 262 -22.77 -4.37 -3.59
C ALA A 262 -23.45 -3.64 -2.42
N HIS A 263 -23.36 -4.19 -1.21
CA HIS A 263 -23.88 -3.55 0.01
C HIS A 263 -23.17 -2.22 0.28
N LEU A 264 -21.83 -2.20 0.26
CA LEU A 264 -21.02 -0.98 0.43
C LEU A 264 -21.35 0.07 -0.64
N ALA A 265 -21.38 -0.31 -1.92
CA ALA A 265 -21.73 0.60 -3.01
C ALA A 265 -23.14 1.15 -2.91
N GLY A 266 -24.09 0.36 -2.40
CA GLY A 266 -25.49 0.76 -2.23
C GLY A 266 -25.76 1.64 -0.99
N ARG A 267 -24.86 1.62 0.00
CA ARG A 267 -25.02 2.36 1.26
C ARG A 267 -24.17 3.63 1.33
N LEU A 268 -23.02 3.67 0.66
CA LEU A 268 -22.16 4.84 0.60
C LEU A 268 -22.71 5.85 -0.40
N THR A 269 -22.65 7.14 -0.07
CA THR A 269 -22.87 8.21 -1.06
C THR A 269 -21.77 8.20 -2.11
N GLU A 270 -22.00 8.82 -3.27
CA GLU A 270 -21.03 8.91 -4.35
C GLU A 270 -19.69 9.51 -3.86
N ASP A 271 -19.73 10.61 -3.10
CA ASP A 271 -18.53 11.24 -2.53
C ASP A 271 -17.76 10.32 -1.58
N ARG A 272 -18.47 9.54 -0.74
CA ARG A 272 -17.82 8.58 0.16
C ARG A 272 -17.27 7.39 -0.62
N PHE A 273 -18.02 6.88 -1.59
CA PHE A 273 -17.55 5.79 -2.44
C PHE A 273 -16.33 6.20 -3.27
N ALA A 274 -16.22 7.47 -3.66
CA ALA A 274 -15.02 8.01 -4.29
C ALA A 274 -13.77 7.84 -3.41
N GLY A 275 -13.91 7.92 -2.09
CA GLY A 275 -12.83 7.70 -1.12
C GLY A 275 -12.42 6.23 -0.92
N ILE A 276 -13.19 5.28 -1.48
CA ILE A 276 -12.75 3.88 -1.58
C ILE A 276 -11.71 3.77 -2.69
N VAL A 277 -10.52 3.29 -2.37
CA VAL A 277 -9.40 3.19 -3.33
C VAL A 277 -9.49 1.96 -4.20
N GLY A 278 -9.95 0.84 -3.66
CA GLY A 278 -10.05 -0.45 -4.32
C GLY A 278 -10.41 -1.53 -3.32
N PHE A 279 -10.22 -2.79 -3.67
CA PHE A 279 -10.51 -3.93 -2.81
C PHE A 279 -9.36 -4.94 -2.82
N ASP A 280 -8.94 -5.39 -1.63
CA ASP A 280 -8.00 -6.48 -1.44
C ASP A 280 -8.79 -7.78 -1.26
N PRO A 281 -8.76 -8.70 -2.24
CA PRO A 281 -9.69 -9.82 -2.26
C PRO A 281 -9.38 -10.94 -1.28
N TYR A 282 -8.11 -11.11 -0.88
CA TYR A 282 -7.68 -12.24 -0.07
C TYR A 282 -6.28 -12.01 0.47
N ASN A 283 -6.17 -11.82 1.78
CA ASN A 283 -4.89 -11.60 2.46
C ASN A 283 -3.91 -12.75 2.28
N GLU A 284 -2.65 -12.44 1.98
CA GLU A 284 -1.51 -13.35 1.97
C GLU A 284 -1.78 -14.72 1.31
N PRO A 285 -2.06 -14.77 0.01
CA PRO A 285 -2.39 -16.03 -0.65
C PRO A 285 -1.20 -17.01 -0.69
N TYR A 286 -1.47 -18.26 -0.39
CA TYR A 286 -0.52 -19.37 -0.51
C TYR A 286 -1.24 -20.64 -0.97
N ALA A 287 -0.52 -21.56 -1.62
CA ALA A 287 -1.13 -22.71 -2.28
C ALA A 287 -1.74 -23.76 -1.33
N GLY A 288 -1.28 -23.80 -0.08
CA GLY A 288 -1.49 -24.94 0.81
C GLY A 288 -0.67 -26.14 0.34
N GLU A 289 -0.97 -26.66 -0.84
CA GLU A 289 -0.22 -27.75 -1.47
C GLU A 289 -0.21 -27.57 -2.98
N TYR A 290 0.97 -27.61 -3.59
CA TYR A 290 1.09 -27.56 -5.04
C TYR A 290 0.66 -28.86 -5.69
N ALA A 291 0.00 -28.77 -6.85
CA ALA A 291 -0.25 -29.94 -7.69
C ALA A 291 1.07 -30.53 -8.23
N THR A 292 1.04 -31.77 -8.66
CA THR A 292 2.24 -32.43 -9.20
C THR A 292 2.84 -31.64 -10.36
N GLY A 293 4.09 -31.24 -10.22
CA GLY A 293 4.82 -30.45 -11.21
C GLY A 293 4.54 -28.93 -11.17
N GLN A 294 3.71 -28.47 -10.23
CA GLN A 294 3.45 -27.05 -9.98
C GLN A 294 4.47 -26.47 -9.00
N ASN A 295 4.84 -25.22 -9.20
CA ASN A 295 5.61 -24.41 -8.27
C ASN A 295 4.86 -23.08 -7.99
N SER A 296 5.42 -22.21 -7.18
CA SER A 296 4.79 -20.93 -6.83
C SER A 296 4.41 -20.11 -8.06
N ARG A 297 5.31 -19.95 -9.03
CA ARG A 297 5.07 -19.17 -10.23
C ARG A 297 3.95 -19.75 -11.11
N THR A 298 3.96 -21.08 -11.31
CA THR A 298 2.90 -21.73 -12.11
C THR A 298 1.58 -21.79 -11.34
N TRP A 299 1.60 -21.85 -10.01
CA TRP A 299 0.40 -21.75 -9.19
C TRP A 299 -0.22 -20.36 -9.27
N GLU A 300 0.59 -19.29 -9.21
CA GLU A 300 0.09 -17.92 -9.42
C GLU A 300 -0.59 -17.78 -10.78
N ARG A 301 0.03 -18.30 -11.86
CA ARG A 301 -0.53 -18.24 -13.20
C ARG A 301 -1.80 -19.05 -13.37
N ASP A 302 -1.81 -20.30 -12.88
CA ASP A 302 -2.84 -21.29 -13.22
C ASP A 302 -3.99 -21.35 -12.20
N THR A 303 -3.79 -20.78 -10.99
CA THR A 303 -4.74 -20.87 -9.89
C THR A 303 -5.08 -19.50 -9.31
N LEU A 304 -4.07 -18.74 -8.87
CA LEU A 304 -4.28 -17.45 -8.19
C LEU A 304 -4.80 -16.38 -9.16
N TRP A 305 -4.18 -16.25 -10.34
CA TRP A 305 -4.59 -15.27 -11.32
C TRP A 305 -6.03 -15.48 -11.82
N PRO A 306 -6.47 -16.69 -12.20
CA PRO A 306 -7.87 -16.98 -12.50
C PRO A 306 -8.84 -16.64 -11.38
N PHE A 307 -8.44 -16.79 -10.11
CA PHE A 307 -9.26 -16.33 -8.98
C PHE A 307 -9.41 -14.79 -9.00
N TYR A 308 -8.36 -14.02 -9.24
CA TYR A 308 -8.43 -12.57 -9.35
C TYR A 308 -9.30 -12.11 -10.52
N GLU A 309 -9.25 -12.80 -11.66
CA GLU A 309 -10.15 -12.52 -12.79
C GLU A 309 -11.62 -12.77 -12.43
N ARG A 310 -11.90 -13.85 -11.71
CA ARG A 310 -13.25 -14.15 -11.19
C ARG A 310 -13.70 -13.12 -10.15
N PHE A 311 -12.83 -12.73 -9.24
CA PHE A 311 -13.12 -11.69 -8.25
C PHE A 311 -13.37 -10.34 -8.94
N ARG A 312 -12.58 -9.98 -9.93
CA ARG A 312 -12.75 -8.77 -10.74
C ARG A 312 -14.14 -8.75 -11.41
N ALA A 313 -14.58 -9.88 -11.95
CA ALA A 313 -15.93 -9.99 -12.51
C ALA A 313 -17.02 -9.76 -11.46
N ARG A 314 -16.81 -10.22 -10.21
CA ARG A 314 -17.72 -9.95 -9.08
C ARG A 314 -17.72 -8.46 -8.69
N MET A 315 -16.57 -7.79 -8.71
CA MET A 315 -16.49 -6.33 -8.52
C MET A 315 -17.33 -5.59 -9.56
N ASP A 316 -17.24 -5.98 -10.84
CA ASP A 316 -18.01 -5.36 -11.91
C ASP A 316 -19.53 -5.51 -11.71
N LEU A 317 -19.98 -6.68 -11.29
CA LEU A 317 -21.39 -6.96 -10.97
C LEU A 317 -21.85 -6.17 -9.73
N ALA A 318 -20.98 -5.92 -8.78
CA ALA A 318 -21.26 -5.17 -7.56
C ALA A 318 -21.19 -3.64 -7.73
N GLY A 319 -20.93 -3.12 -8.93
CA GLY A 319 -20.84 -1.68 -9.19
C GLY A 319 -19.46 -1.06 -8.97
N TRP A 320 -18.41 -1.87 -8.80
CA TRP A 320 -17.02 -1.43 -8.55
C TRP A 320 -16.15 -1.39 -9.82
N ARG A 321 -16.73 -1.00 -10.96
CA ARG A 321 -16.06 -1.07 -12.27
C ARG A 321 -14.80 -0.20 -12.35
N ASP A 322 -14.85 0.97 -11.71
CA ASP A 322 -13.78 1.96 -11.73
C ASP A 322 -12.79 1.81 -10.57
N LYS A 323 -13.02 0.85 -9.68
CA LYS A 323 -12.14 0.56 -8.55
C LYS A 323 -11.20 -0.59 -8.88
N PRO A 324 -9.88 -0.45 -8.66
CA PRO A 324 -8.94 -1.53 -8.91
C PRO A 324 -9.05 -2.65 -7.86
N LEU A 325 -8.65 -3.84 -8.27
CA LEU A 325 -8.38 -4.97 -7.40
C LEU A 325 -6.92 -4.91 -6.96
N PHE A 326 -6.67 -5.06 -5.66
CA PHE A 326 -5.33 -5.15 -5.09
C PHE A 326 -4.87 -6.61 -5.15
N ALA A 327 -3.99 -6.92 -6.09
CA ALA A 327 -3.56 -8.29 -6.35
C ALA A 327 -2.26 -8.60 -5.63
N GLU A 328 -2.33 -9.51 -4.66
CA GLU A 328 -1.16 -10.03 -3.96
C GLU A 328 -0.55 -11.22 -4.71
N PRO A 329 0.77 -11.32 -4.81
CA PRO A 329 1.44 -12.55 -5.21
C PRO A 329 1.37 -13.58 -4.09
N ASN A 330 1.97 -14.76 -4.30
CA ASN A 330 2.25 -15.68 -3.21
C ASN A 330 2.96 -14.94 -2.07
N MET A 331 2.47 -15.09 -0.84
CA MET A 331 2.95 -14.35 0.34
C MET A 331 4.46 -14.46 0.58
N PHE A 332 5.10 -15.53 0.13
CA PHE A 332 6.55 -15.73 0.26
C PHE A 332 7.38 -15.11 -0.87
N TRP A 333 6.75 -14.48 -1.86
CA TRP A 333 7.47 -13.90 -2.99
C TRP A 333 8.50 -12.85 -2.55
N ASN A 334 8.14 -11.97 -1.64
CA ASN A 334 9.00 -10.87 -1.17
C ASN A 334 9.72 -11.20 0.15
N SER A 335 9.81 -12.48 0.54
CA SER A 335 10.53 -12.87 1.74
C SER A 335 12.01 -12.55 1.65
N ASN A 336 12.56 -11.91 2.68
CA ASN A 336 14.01 -11.69 2.80
C ASN A 336 14.74 -12.89 3.40
N LEU A 337 14.02 -13.96 3.80
CA LEU A 337 14.58 -15.21 4.21
C LEU A 337 14.69 -16.15 2.99
N ASP A 338 15.91 -16.38 2.50
CA ASP A 338 16.15 -17.10 1.26
C ASP A 338 15.54 -18.52 1.22
N LEU A 339 15.44 -19.18 2.38
CA LEU A 339 14.80 -20.51 2.51
C LEU A 339 13.28 -20.47 2.31
N ALA A 340 12.65 -19.34 2.56
CA ALA A 340 11.21 -19.14 2.42
C ALA A 340 10.84 -18.46 1.09
N ARG A 341 11.79 -17.73 0.48
CA ARG A 341 11.52 -16.95 -0.75
C ARG A 341 11.08 -17.87 -1.88
N GLN A 342 10.00 -17.49 -2.54
CA GLN A 342 9.45 -18.21 -3.67
C GLN A 342 9.44 -17.35 -4.94
N GLU A 343 9.47 -17.99 -6.10
CA GLU A 343 9.36 -17.34 -7.40
C GLU A 343 7.92 -16.90 -7.68
N GLY A 344 7.75 -15.98 -8.61
CA GLY A 344 6.43 -15.51 -9.05
C GLY A 344 6.32 -13.99 -9.04
N GLY A 345 5.46 -13.44 -8.19
CA GLY A 345 5.16 -12.02 -8.15
C GLY A 345 4.26 -11.60 -9.30
N LEU A 346 3.33 -12.46 -9.68
CA LEU A 346 2.37 -12.26 -10.78
C LEU A 346 3.05 -12.03 -12.15
N LEU A 347 4.29 -12.51 -12.33
CA LEU A 347 5.08 -12.24 -13.53
C LEU A 347 4.40 -12.69 -14.83
N ASP A 348 3.64 -13.77 -14.78
CA ASP A 348 2.95 -14.33 -15.93
C ASP A 348 1.51 -13.75 -16.15
N ALA A 349 1.09 -12.81 -15.31
CA ALA A 349 -0.18 -12.10 -15.47
C ALA A 349 -0.17 -11.06 -16.60
N GLY A 350 1.02 -10.65 -17.07
CA GLY A 350 1.18 -9.59 -18.06
C GLY A 350 0.96 -8.19 -17.45
N ALA A 351 0.70 -7.20 -18.31
CA ALA A 351 0.40 -5.85 -17.85
C ALA A 351 -0.97 -5.81 -17.14
N LEU A 352 -1.00 -5.32 -15.92
CA LEU A 352 -2.23 -5.29 -15.09
C LEU A 352 -3.16 -4.11 -15.44
N GLY A 353 -2.59 -3.01 -15.96
CA GLY A 353 -3.37 -1.83 -16.34
C GLY A 353 -4.07 -1.15 -15.16
N LYS A 354 -5.12 -0.37 -15.46
CA LYS A 354 -5.82 0.47 -14.46
C LYS A 354 -6.79 -0.29 -13.53
N ARG A 355 -7.03 -1.55 -13.79
CA ARG A 355 -8.02 -2.35 -13.04
C ARG A 355 -7.43 -3.10 -11.87
N TYR A 356 -6.11 -3.07 -11.74
CA TYR A 356 -5.36 -3.79 -10.73
C TYR A 356 -4.30 -2.89 -10.11
N VAL A 357 -3.90 -3.23 -8.89
CA VAL A 357 -2.77 -2.68 -8.17
C VAL A 357 -1.92 -3.87 -7.72
N PHE A 358 -0.61 -3.79 -7.91
CA PHE A 358 0.30 -4.78 -7.35
C PHE A 358 0.43 -4.55 -5.85
N ASN A 359 -0.11 -5.47 -5.07
CA ASN A 359 -0.11 -5.43 -3.62
C ASN A 359 0.90 -6.44 -3.07
N THR A 360 1.64 -6.10 -2.01
CA THR A 360 2.55 -7.04 -1.36
C THR A 360 2.79 -6.64 0.08
N HIS A 361 3.20 -7.61 0.90
CA HIS A 361 3.65 -7.40 2.27
C HIS A 361 5.17 -7.47 2.36
N PHE A 362 5.74 -6.82 3.36
CA PHE A 362 7.14 -6.94 3.66
C PHE A 362 7.41 -6.92 5.16
N TYR A 363 7.80 -8.06 5.67
CA TYR A 363 8.32 -8.21 7.03
C TYR A 363 9.76 -8.71 7.00
N ASP A 364 10.64 -8.15 7.85
CA ASP A 364 11.98 -8.72 8.02
C ASP A 364 11.90 -10.00 8.85
N GLN A 365 11.71 -11.12 8.17
CA GLN A 365 11.63 -12.43 8.82
C GLN A 365 12.92 -12.82 9.56
N LYS A 366 14.08 -12.28 9.13
CA LYS A 366 15.36 -12.49 9.82
C LYS A 366 15.38 -11.74 11.15
N ALA A 367 14.86 -10.52 11.18
CA ALA A 367 14.77 -9.69 12.39
C ALA A 367 13.72 -10.25 13.35
N ILE A 368 12.52 -10.58 12.87
CA ILE A 368 11.41 -11.11 13.67
C ILE A 368 11.78 -12.43 14.32
N SER A 369 12.38 -13.36 13.57
CA SER A 369 12.81 -14.63 14.12
C SER A 369 13.94 -14.50 15.18
N GLY A 370 14.71 -13.40 15.11
CA GLY A 370 15.87 -13.17 15.98
C GLY A 370 17.02 -14.15 15.78
N VAL A 371 16.89 -15.09 14.85
CA VAL A 371 17.88 -16.13 14.59
C VAL A 371 18.91 -15.69 13.55
N PHE A 372 18.46 -14.97 12.52
CA PHE A 372 19.30 -14.62 11.37
C PHE A 372 19.71 -13.15 11.34
N MET A 373 19.21 -12.33 12.25
CA MET A 373 19.58 -10.94 12.42
C MET A 373 19.84 -10.64 13.91
N TRP A 374 21.12 -10.59 14.29
CA TRP A 374 21.55 -10.37 15.67
C TRP A 374 21.64 -8.88 16.06
N GLY A 375 21.76 -8.01 15.09
CA GLY A 375 21.89 -6.57 15.27
C GLY A 375 20.63 -5.80 14.88
N LYS A 376 20.77 -4.47 14.95
CA LYS A 376 19.77 -3.52 14.50
C LYS A 376 19.88 -3.28 13.00
N ALA A 377 18.81 -2.83 12.35
CA ALA A 377 18.83 -2.51 10.94
C ALA A 377 19.80 -1.36 10.62
N LYS A 378 20.34 -1.37 9.40
CA LYS A 378 21.34 -0.43 8.91
C LYS A 378 20.73 0.51 7.87
N ASP A 379 21.46 1.59 7.56
CA ASP A 379 21.15 2.48 6.44
C ASP A 379 21.00 1.68 5.14
N GLY A 380 19.84 1.83 4.49
CA GLY A 380 19.53 1.13 3.25
C GLY A 380 19.22 -0.37 3.38
N GLN A 381 19.00 -0.89 4.57
CA GLN A 381 18.80 -2.32 4.84
C GLN A 381 17.80 -2.98 3.89
N TYR A 382 16.68 -2.32 3.59
CA TYR A 382 15.58 -2.89 2.81
C TYR A 382 15.40 -2.23 1.43
N THR A 383 16.35 -1.38 1.01
CA THR A 383 16.25 -0.70 -0.29
C THR A 383 16.30 -1.66 -1.48
N GLY A 384 16.98 -2.80 -1.34
CA GLY A 384 16.99 -3.88 -2.33
C GLY A 384 15.67 -4.64 -2.39
N ASP A 385 15.11 -5.02 -1.23
CA ASP A 385 13.85 -5.77 -1.13
C ASP A 385 12.68 -4.95 -1.70
N LEU A 386 12.52 -3.69 -1.27
CA LEU A 386 11.50 -2.80 -1.82
C LEU A 386 11.86 -2.23 -3.22
N GLY A 387 13.12 -2.29 -3.61
CA GLY A 387 13.55 -2.10 -5.00
C GLY A 387 12.93 -3.14 -5.93
N THR A 388 12.92 -4.41 -5.49
CA THR A 388 12.26 -5.50 -6.23
C THR A 388 10.75 -5.27 -6.42
N VAL A 389 10.07 -4.68 -5.43
CA VAL A 389 8.65 -4.31 -5.53
C VAL A 389 8.44 -3.26 -6.63
N ARG A 390 9.30 -2.22 -6.68
CA ARG A 390 9.24 -1.18 -7.73
C ARG A 390 9.48 -1.77 -9.13
N ASP A 391 10.51 -2.62 -9.26
CA ASP A 391 10.83 -3.25 -10.54
C ASP A 391 9.68 -4.14 -11.01
N ARG A 392 8.98 -4.80 -10.08
CA ARG A 392 7.81 -5.61 -10.40
C ARG A 392 6.63 -4.74 -10.82
N ALA A 393 6.33 -3.65 -10.14
CA ALA A 393 5.29 -2.69 -10.51
C ALA A 393 5.52 -2.13 -11.92
N GLU A 394 6.78 -1.74 -12.23
CA GLU A 394 7.18 -1.31 -13.56
C GLU A 394 6.94 -2.39 -14.61
N ALA A 395 7.32 -3.65 -14.33
CA ALA A 395 7.14 -4.78 -15.25
C ALA A 395 5.66 -5.13 -15.49
N LEU A 396 4.79 -4.88 -14.52
CA LEU A 396 3.35 -5.13 -14.58
C LEU A 396 2.55 -3.92 -15.07
N ASP A 397 3.20 -2.77 -15.29
CA ASP A 397 2.58 -1.49 -15.65
C ASP A 397 1.40 -1.13 -14.73
N THR A 398 1.65 -1.14 -13.42
CA THR A 398 0.64 -0.87 -12.40
C THR A 398 1.26 -0.21 -11.17
N PRO A 399 0.49 0.57 -10.37
CA PRO A 399 1.00 1.06 -9.09
C PRO A 399 1.30 -0.11 -8.16
N ALA A 400 2.26 0.08 -7.25
CA ALA A 400 2.48 -0.83 -6.14
C ALA A 400 2.06 -0.20 -4.81
N ILE A 401 1.63 -1.06 -3.88
CA ILE A 401 1.48 -0.76 -2.47
C ILE A 401 2.10 -1.87 -1.64
N VAL A 402 2.79 -1.48 -0.57
CA VAL A 402 3.19 -2.39 0.51
C VAL A 402 2.13 -2.28 1.58
N SER A 403 1.09 -3.13 1.49
CA SER A 403 -0.10 -3.00 2.33
C SER A 403 0.08 -3.52 3.74
N GLU A 404 1.18 -4.24 4.00
CA GLU A 404 1.63 -4.56 5.34
C GLU A 404 3.15 -4.50 5.44
N PHE A 405 3.62 -3.90 6.53
CA PHE A 405 5.01 -3.91 6.99
C PHE A 405 5.06 -3.50 8.45
N GLY A 406 6.12 -3.86 9.16
CA GLY A 406 6.31 -3.48 10.55
C GLY A 406 7.19 -4.46 11.31
N HIS A 407 7.34 -4.22 12.62
CA HIS A 407 8.10 -5.09 13.52
C HIS A 407 7.43 -5.13 14.89
N PRO A 408 7.41 -6.28 15.60
CA PRO A 408 6.84 -6.40 16.93
C PRO A 408 7.45 -5.40 17.91
N LEU A 409 6.59 -4.74 18.69
CA LEU A 409 6.97 -3.74 19.71
C LEU A 409 7.15 -4.35 21.11
N SER A 410 6.83 -5.63 21.27
CA SER A 410 7.12 -6.39 22.48
C SER A 410 7.83 -7.72 22.15
N GLY A 411 8.22 -8.47 23.16
CA GLY A 411 8.97 -9.71 22.96
C GLY A 411 10.47 -9.51 22.76
N TYR A 412 11.16 -10.60 22.49
CA TYR A 412 12.64 -10.63 22.53
C TYR A 412 13.34 -9.94 21.35
N THR A 413 12.62 -9.56 20.29
CA THR A 413 13.16 -8.82 19.13
C THR A 413 12.74 -7.36 19.10
N SER A 414 11.93 -6.91 20.05
CA SER A 414 11.34 -5.56 20.08
C SER A 414 12.37 -4.42 20.13
N ASP A 415 13.57 -4.69 20.63
CA ASP A 415 14.67 -3.72 20.62
C ASP A 415 15.14 -3.34 19.20
N LYS A 416 14.77 -4.10 18.18
CA LYS A 416 15.07 -3.84 16.77
C LYS A 416 14.03 -2.95 16.10
N ALA A 417 12.79 -2.91 16.62
CA ALA A 417 11.66 -2.23 16.02
C ALA A 417 11.98 -0.79 15.54
N PRO A 418 12.57 0.09 16.34
CA PRO A 418 12.80 1.47 15.91
C PRO A 418 13.71 1.58 14.68
N THR A 419 14.71 0.71 14.56
CA THR A 419 15.64 0.73 13.42
C THR A 419 15.12 -0.01 12.21
N VAL A 420 14.37 -1.09 12.43
CA VAL A 420 13.70 -1.85 11.36
C VAL A 420 12.63 -0.99 10.69
N ASP A 421 11.74 -0.39 11.46
CA ASP A 421 10.67 0.45 10.92
C ASP A 421 11.24 1.70 10.23
N LYS A 422 12.28 2.32 10.81
CA LYS A 422 13.00 3.43 10.15
C LYS A 422 13.58 3.03 8.80
N ALA A 423 14.24 1.87 8.72
CA ALA A 423 14.83 1.37 7.47
C ALA A 423 13.76 0.97 6.43
N MET A 424 12.61 0.44 6.89
CA MET A 424 11.46 0.18 6.03
C MET A 424 10.90 1.49 5.44
N TYR A 425 10.66 2.50 6.26
CA TYR A 425 10.22 3.81 5.78
C TYR A 425 11.22 4.44 4.80
N GLN A 426 12.53 4.35 5.07
CA GLN A 426 13.54 4.80 4.13
C GLN A 426 13.42 4.08 2.78
N ALA A 427 13.26 2.77 2.80
CA ALA A 427 13.13 1.97 1.59
C ALA A 427 11.81 2.23 0.84
N LEU A 428 10.73 2.62 1.53
CA LEU A 428 9.50 3.11 0.91
C LEU A 428 9.69 4.46 0.22
N ASP A 429 10.53 5.33 0.78
CA ASP A 429 10.80 6.66 0.22
C ASP A 429 11.74 6.60 -0.98
N THR A 430 12.73 5.68 -0.99
CA THR A 430 13.77 5.64 -2.03
C THR A 430 14.37 4.24 -2.22
N ARG A 431 14.90 3.96 -3.42
CA ARG A 431 15.73 2.77 -3.71
C ARG A 431 17.14 2.85 -3.12
N LEU A 432 17.54 4.01 -2.59
CA LEU A 432 18.94 4.28 -2.24
C LEU A 432 19.13 4.38 -0.72
N PRO A 433 20.24 3.89 -0.17
CA PRO A 433 20.65 4.27 1.16
C PRO A 433 20.75 5.79 1.32
N GLY A 434 20.43 6.31 2.49
CA GLY A 434 20.53 7.74 2.77
C GLY A 434 21.96 8.28 2.59
N SER A 435 22.97 7.44 2.88
CA SER A 435 24.38 7.76 2.67
C SER A 435 24.75 8.04 1.20
N THR A 436 23.98 7.52 0.23
CA THR A 436 24.25 7.67 -1.21
C THR A 436 23.19 8.48 -1.95
N TRP A 437 22.09 8.79 -1.31
CA TRP A 437 20.95 9.46 -1.95
C TRP A 437 21.35 10.80 -2.62
N TRP A 438 22.10 11.63 -1.91
CA TRP A 438 22.55 12.93 -2.43
C TRP A 438 23.47 12.84 -3.65
N THR A 439 24.18 11.73 -3.81
CA THR A 439 25.13 11.55 -4.92
C THR A 439 24.48 10.96 -6.17
N GLN A 440 23.33 10.29 -6.04
CA GLN A 440 22.66 9.60 -7.13
C GLN A 440 21.12 9.78 -7.10
N PRO A 441 20.58 10.99 -6.87
CA PRO A 441 19.16 11.16 -6.63
C PRO A 441 18.26 10.72 -7.81
N ALA A 442 18.77 10.82 -9.04
CA ALA A 442 18.05 10.37 -10.24
C ALA A 442 17.75 8.85 -10.26
N ARG A 443 18.41 8.07 -9.40
CA ARG A 443 18.17 6.63 -9.21
C ARG A 443 17.22 6.32 -8.05
N SER A 444 16.66 7.33 -7.41
CA SER A 444 15.79 7.19 -6.24
C SER A 444 14.52 6.36 -6.53
N GLY A 445 13.94 6.53 -7.71
CA GLY A 445 12.69 5.88 -8.08
C GLY A 445 11.45 6.52 -7.42
N PRO A 446 10.24 6.01 -7.70
CA PRO A 446 9.00 6.50 -7.13
C PRO A 446 8.93 6.19 -5.64
N VAL A 447 8.18 7.03 -4.89
CA VAL A 447 7.78 6.74 -3.51
C VAL A 447 6.73 5.65 -3.53
N LEU A 448 6.90 4.59 -2.73
CA LEU A 448 5.91 3.53 -2.60
C LEU A 448 4.79 3.93 -1.65
N SER A 449 3.56 3.64 -2.03
CA SER A 449 2.42 3.64 -1.12
C SER A 449 2.54 2.51 -0.12
N ALA A 450 2.08 2.73 1.13
CA ALA A 450 2.19 1.70 2.16
C ALA A 450 1.18 1.89 3.31
N ALA A 451 0.81 0.77 3.95
CA ALA A 451 0.05 0.74 5.19
C ALA A 451 0.80 -0.11 6.22
N GLN A 452 1.20 0.50 7.34
CA GLN A 452 1.91 -0.22 8.40
C GLN A 452 0.95 -1.16 9.14
N TRP A 453 1.37 -2.35 9.47
CA TRP A 453 0.73 -3.22 10.43
C TRP A 453 1.23 -2.85 11.81
N GLN A 454 0.41 -2.29 12.76
CA GLN A 454 -0.97 -1.89 12.53
C GLN A 454 -1.35 -0.68 13.38
N TRP A 455 -2.56 -0.16 13.20
CA TRP A 455 -3.18 0.83 14.06
C TRP A 455 -4.27 0.18 14.90
N ASP A 456 -3.97 -0.13 16.14
CA ASP A 456 -4.92 -0.71 17.08
C ASP A 456 -5.07 0.20 18.31
N ILE A 457 -6.20 0.88 18.40
CA ILE A 457 -6.52 1.74 19.53
C ILE A 457 -7.03 0.94 20.74
N TYR A 458 -7.32 -0.33 20.57
CA TYR A 458 -7.81 -1.20 21.63
C TYR A 458 -6.74 -1.64 22.61
N SER A 459 -5.48 -1.30 22.39
CA SER A 459 -4.36 -1.64 23.25
C SER A 459 -4.71 -1.54 24.73
N GLY A 460 -4.70 -2.67 25.42
CA GLY A 460 -5.03 -2.78 26.85
C GLY A 460 -6.51 -2.67 27.21
N ARG A 461 -7.43 -2.51 26.26
CA ARG A 461 -8.88 -2.44 26.52
C ARG A 461 -9.58 -3.78 26.46
N HIS A 462 -9.06 -4.73 25.72
CA HIS A 462 -9.64 -6.06 25.63
C HIS A 462 -8.59 -7.14 25.94
N ARG A 463 -9.09 -8.27 26.37
CA ARG A 463 -8.31 -9.48 26.65
C ARG A 463 -9.03 -10.62 25.95
N GLU A 464 -8.44 -11.12 24.91
CA GLU A 464 -9.01 -12.22 24.19
C GLU A 464 -8.47 -13.55 24.70
N ALA A 465 -9.38 -14.51 24.74
CA ALA A 465 -9.02 -15.89 25.00
C ALA A 465 -8.72 -16.57 23.65
N MET A 466 -7.46 -16.65 23.26
CA MET A 466 -7.05 -17.30 22.02
C MET A 466 -7.62 -18.72 21.93
N ASN A 467 -8.36 -19.03 20.87
CA ASN A 467 -9.11 -20.27 20.66
C ASN A 467 -10.12 -20.57 21.78
N GLY A 468 -10.63 -19.54 22.49
CA GLY A 468 -11.53 -19.72 23.62
C GLY A 468 -10.87 -20.34 24.85
N ASN A 469 -9.54 -20.35 24.95
CA ASN A 469 -8.79 -20.86 26.09
C ASN A 469 -8.41 -19.74 27.05
N SER A 470 -9.10 -19.67 28.19
CA SER A 470 -8.85 -18.64 29.24
C SER A 470 -7.43 -18.66 29.81
N ASP A 471 -6.71 -19.76 29.71
CA ASP A 471 -5.35 -19.88 30.18
C ASP A 471 -4.34 -19.19 29.24
N LYS A 472 -4.79 -18.87 28.02
CA LYS A 472 -4.02 -18.14 27.00
C LYS A 472 -4.58 -16.73 26.79
N ILE A 473 -5.08 -16.09 27.84
CA ILE A 473 -5.49 -14.69 27.78
C ILE A 473 -4.23 -13.83 27.59
N LEU A 474 -4.20 -13.12 26.47
CA LEU A 474 -3.14 -12.20 26.15
C LEU A 474 -3.47 -10.81 26.71
N THR A 475 -2.46 -10.02 26.96
CA THR A 475 -2.56 -8.68 27.56
C THR A 475 -1.84 -7.60 26.73
N ALA A 476 -1.24 -8.00 25.62
CA ALA A 476 -0.60 -7.11 24.68
C ALA A 476 -1.61 -6.20 23.95
N ALA A 477 -1.13 -5.21 23.26
CA ALA A 477 -1.94 -4.27 22.50
C ALA A 477 -2.73 -4.95 21.40
N ASP A 478 -2.12 -5.93 20.75
CA ASP A 478 -2.74 -6.86 19.82
C ASP A 478 -2.51 -8.26 20.33
N ALA A 479 -3.57 -8.90 20.80
CA ALA A 479 -3.47 -10.14 21.55
C ALA A 479 -3.51 -11.41 20.66
N TRP A 480 -3.69 -11.23 19.36
CA TRP A 480 -3.78 -12.36 18.43
C TRP A 480 -2.37 -12.92 18.12
N ASN A 481 -2.15 -14.17 18.47
CA ASN A 481 -0.88 -14.87 18.24
C ASN A 481 0.39 -14.15 18.74
N ASP A 482 0.29 -13.34 19.82
CA ASP A 482 1.36 -12.47 20.31
C ASP A 482 1.85 -11.42 19.29
N GLU A 483 1.00 -10.96 18.43
CA GLU A 483 1.30 -9.95 17.40
C GLU A 483 1.26 -8.54 17.96
N ASP A 484 2.15 -8.18 18.84
CA ASP A 484 2.19 -6.81 19.39
C ASP A 484 2.89 -5.82 18.43
N LEU A 485 2.21 -5.45 17.35
CA LEU A 485 2.68 -4.48 16.36
C LEU A 485 1.90 -3.15 16.39
N SER A 486 1.02 -2.95 17.34
CA SER A 486 0.19 -1.75 17.46
C SER A 486 1.02 -0.47 17.57
N ALA A 487 0.86 0.46 16.62
CA ALA A 487 1.56 1.75 16.64
C ALA A 487 1.05 2.71 17.71
N VAL A 488 -0.15 2.47 18.25
CA VAL A 488 -0.87 3.34 19.16
C VAL A 488 -1.25 2.61 20.46
N ALA A 489 -1.32 3.36 21.55
CA ALA A 489 -1.88 2.92 22.82
C ALA A 489 -2.76 4.03 23.42
N LEU A 490 -3.53 3.71 24.43
CA LEU A 490 -4.23 4.70 25.23
C LEU A 490 -3.39 5.03 26.47
N ASP A 491 -3.20 6.33 26.75
CA ASP A 491 -2.61 6.78 28.02
C ASP A 491 -3.60 6.62 29.19
N SER A 492 -3.16 6.94 30.38
CA SER A 492 -3.99 6.85 31.60
C SER A 492 -5.24 7.73 31.58
N SER A 493 -5.32 8.69 30.68
CA SER A 493 -6.50 9.55 30.47
C SER A 493 -7.42 9.06 29.36
N GLY A 494 -7.07 7.93 28.69
CA GLY A 494 -7.81 7.40 27.55
C GLY A 494 -7.50 8.08 26.23
N ARG A 495 -6.43 8.88 26.13
CA ARG A 495 -6.03 9.50 24.87
C ARG A 495 -5.08 8.59 24.10
N ALA A 496 -5.24 8.56 22.78
CA ALA A 496 -4.34 7.87 21.89
C ALA A 496 -2.94 8.53 21.91
N VAL A 497 -1.92 7.71 22.07
CA VAL A 497 -0.49 8.09 22.06
C VAL A 497 0.29 7.09 21.21
N LEU A 498 1.32 7.58 20.51
CA LEU A 498 2.20 6.69 19.75
C LEU A 498 3.09 5.90 20.71
N ARG A 499 3.29 4.63 20.43
CA ARG A 499 4.16 3.71 21.19
C ARG A 499 5.63 3.81 20.80
N GLN A 500 5.90 4.36 19.62
CA GLN A 500 7.25 4.62 19.10
C GLN A 500 7.54 6.12 19.07
N ASP A 501 8.77 6.50 18.74
CA ASP A 501 9.14 7.91 18.55
C ASP A 501 8.25 8.54 17.48
N ALA A 502 7.52 9.59 17.83
CA ALA A 502 6.62 10.29 16.92
C ALA A 502 7.33 10.77 15.63
N ARG A 503 8.64 11.05 15.68
CA ARG A 503 9.43 11.45 14.51
C ARG A 503 9.49 10.35 13.45
N LEU A 504 9.39 9.09 13.88
CA LEU A 504 9.39 7.93 13.00
C LEU A 504 8.05 7.79 12.27
N LEU A 505 6.93 7.96 12.95
CA LEU A 505 5.59 7.68 12.43
C LEU A 505 4.93 8.92 11.82
N ASP A 506 5.16 10.10 12.41
CA ASP A 506 4.70 11.39 11.91
C ASP A 506 5.75 11.99 10.97
N ARG A 507 5.67 11.61 9.70
CA ARG A 507 6.69 11.85 8.68
C ARG A 507 6.28 12.91 7.67
N LEU A 508 7.25 13.69 7.21
CA LEU A 508 7.07 14.45 5.97
C LEU A 508 7.02 13.47 4.78
N TYR A 509 6.03 13.61 3.92
CA TYR A 509 5.93 12.84 2.67
C TYR A 509 5.12 13.60 1.60
N PRO A 510 5.33 13.31 0.30
CA PRO A 510 4.56 13.90 -0.77
C PRO A 510 3.18 13.24 -0.87
N GLY A 511 2.16 13.87 -0.26
CA GLY A 511 0.79 13.34 -0.28
C GLY A 511 0.13 13.40 -1.66
N ALA A 512 0.43 14.46 -2.44
CA ALA A 512 0.02 14.59 -3.83
C ALA A 512 1.02 15.46 -4.60
N VAL A 513 1.45 15.02 -5.78
CA VAL A 513 2.46 15.71 -6.60
C VAL A 513 1.86 16.15 -7.93
N ALA A 514 1.94 17.43 -8.22
CA ALA A 514 1.48 18.02 -9.48
C ALA A 514 2.44 17.67 -10.62
N GLY A 515 2.40 16.41 -11.05
CA GLY A 515 3.28 15.82 -12.02
C GLY A 515 3.83 14.47 -11.54
N ARG A 516 5.11 14.22 -11.77
CA ARG A 516 5.77 12.94 -11.46
C ARG A 516 6.89 13.12 -10.44
N THR A 517 6.85 12.35 -9.36
CA THR A 517 7.94 12.25 -8.40
C THR A 517 9.15 11.57 -9.02
N LEU A 518 10.31 12.22 -8.94
CA LEU A 518 11.57 11.69 -9.45
C LEU A 518 12.50 11.23 -8.32
N ALA A 519 12.50 11.98 -7.21
CA ALA A 519 13.28 11.64 -6.04
C ALA A 519 12.63 12.21 -4.78
N PHE A 520 12.65 11.43 -3.73
CA PHE A 520 12.26 11.87 -2.40
C PHE A 520 13.14 11.21 -1.35
N SER A 521 13.45 11.96 -0.31
CA SER A 521 14.11 11.43 0.90
C SER A 521 13.72 12.28 2.10
N TYR A 522 13.52 11.63 3.24
CA TYR A 522 13.24 12.27 4.51
C TYR A 522 14.15 11.76 5.61
N GLU A 523 14.79 12.68 6.32
CA GLU A 523 15.57 12.40 7.52
C GLU A 523 14.76 12.76 8.75
N ASP A 524 14.25 11.76 9.46
CA ASP A 524 13.31 11.92 10.57
C ASP A 524 13.98 12.25 11.91
N ARG A 525 15.28 12.02 12.03
CA ARG A 525 16.03 12.21 13.31
C ARG A 525 15.39 11.47 14.48
N SER A 526 14.68 10.38 14.21
CA SER A 526 14.11 9.55 15.27
C SER A 526 15.21 9.04 16.19
N ARG A 527 14.90 9.01 17.47
CA ARG A 527 15.79 8.48 18.49
C ARG A 527 15.63 6.97 18.52
N ASP A 528 16.53 6.28 17.88
CA ASP A 528 16.62 4.85 18.04
C ASP A 528 17.53 4.52 19.23
N ALA A 529 17.12 3.56 20.02
CA ALA A 529 17.85 3.17 21.21
C ALA A 529 19.28 2.70 20.88
N GLY A 530 20.22 3.65 20.78
CA GLY A 530 21.65 3.38 20.76
C GLY A 530 22.27 3.05 19.42
N THR A 531 21.65 3.37 18.29
CA THR A 531 22.25 3.16 16.97
C THR A 531 22.51 4.49 16.28
N VAL A 532 23.77 4.74 15.97
CA VAL A 532 24.17 5.88 15.14
C VAL A 532 23.97 5.49 13.67
N LEU A 533 22.74 5.58 13.22
CA LEU A 533 22.45 5.47 11.79
C LEU A 533 22.59 6.86 11.19
N THR A 534 23.61 7.05 10.40
CA THR A 534 23.77 8.26 9.59
C THR A 534 23.00 8.04 8.29
N TRP A 535 21.72 8.34 8.35
CA TRP A 535 20.85 8.04 7.22
C TRP A 535 21.13 8.91 6.01
N ASN A 536 20.80 10.17 6.13
CA ASN A 536 20.90 11.11 5.04
C ASN A 536 21.62 12.37 5.53
N ARG A 537 22.82 12.60 5.06
CA ARG A 537 23.60 13.80 5.41
C ARG A 537 23.78 14.66 4.17
N VAL A 538 23.44 15.93 4.31
CA VAL A 538 23.74 16.91 3.27
C VAL A 538 25.26 16.91 3.01
N PRO A 539 25.70 16.80 1.74
CA PRO A 539 27.12 16.77 1.39
C PRO A 539 27.88 18.03 1.83
N ALA A 540 29.15 17.88 2.15
CA ALA A 540 30.04 19.01 2.46
C ALA A 540 30.17 20.02 1.31
N THR A 541 29.85 19.63 0.09
CA THR A 541 29.79 20.51 -1.09
C THR A 541 28.59 21.47 -1.07
N MET A 542 27.65 21.29 -0.14
CA MET A 542 26.46 22.10 0.05
C MET A 542 26.42 22.72 1.47
N PRO A 543 27.39 23.56 1.83
CA PRO A 543 27.59 24.02 3.22
C PRO A 543 26.43 24.89 3.72
N SER A 544 25.79 25.68 2.86
CA SER A 544 24.65 26.51 3.24
C SER A 544 23.40 25.66 3.52
N THR A 545 23.16 24.64 2.69
CA THR A 545 22.10 23.67 2.89
C THR A 545 22.33 22.86 4.18
N ALA A 546 23.55 22.37 4.38
CA ALA A 546 23.92 21.65 5.60
C ALA A 546 23.72 22.50 6.86
N ARG A 547 24.11 23.78 6.81
CA ARG A 547 23.90 24.75 7.92
C ARG A 547 22.41 25.05 8.14
N LEU A 548 21.62 25.11 7.08
CA LEU A 548 20.17 25.38 7.15
C LEU A 548 19.43 24.25 7.82
N VAL A 549 19.74 22.99 7.49
CA VAL A 549 19.07 21.83 8.11
C VAL A 549 19.61 21.53 9.51
N GLY A 550 20.89 21.79 9.78
CA GLY A 550 21.52 21.53 11.06
C GLY A 550 21.28 20.09 11.56
N ASP A 551 20.88 19.98 12.83
CA ASP A 551 20.49 18.72 13.46
C ASP A 551 18.97 18.46 13.38
N GLY A 552 18.22 19.32 12.66
CA GLY A 552 16.77 19.21 12.46
C GLY A 552 16.38 18.10 11.50
N ARG A 553 15.07 17.78 11.52
CA ARG A 553 14.45 16.92 10.50
C ARG A 553 14.36 17.69 9.20
N TYR A 554 14.50 16.98 8.07
CA TYR A 554 14.31 17.61 6.77
C TYR A 554 13.96 16.57 5.70
N GLY A 555 13.27 17.02 4.67
CA GLY A 555 13.02 16.23 3.48
C GLY A 555 13.30 17.01 2.21
N VAL A 556 13.60 16.29 1.15
CA VAL A 556 13.82 16.83 -0.18
C VAL A 556 12.97 16.09 -1.19
N LEU A 557 12.17 16.82 -1.94
CA LEU A 557 11.39 16.34 -3.06
C LEU A 557 11.93 16.93 -4.36
N VAL A 558 12.11 16.09 -5.38
CA VAL A 558 12.33 16.52 -6.77
C VAL A 558 11.23 15.91 -7.62
N TRP A 559 10.54 16.75 -8.38
CA TRP A 559 9.46 16.30 -9.25
C TRP A 559 9.50 17.01 -10.60
N ARG A 560 8.81 16.43 -11.55
CA ARG A 560 8.61 17.02 -12.86
C ARG A 560 7.14 17.40 -13.02
N SER A 561 6.85 18.67 -13.33
CA SER A 561 5.49 19.10 -13.60
C SER A 561 4.95 18.45 -14.87
N GLU A 562 3.66 18.13 -14.87
CA GLU A 562 2.92 17.64 -16.04
C GLU A 562 1.81 18.64 -16.37
N GLY A 563 1.70 19.03 -17.64
CA GLY A 563 0.86 20.15 -18.08
C GLY A 563 -0.65 20.00 -17.86
N ALA A 564 -1.12 18.80 -17.53
CA ALA A 564 -2.54 18.55 -17.24
C ALA A 564 -2.95 18.90 -15.82
N THR A 565 -1.99 19.10 -14.89
CA THR A 565 -2.27 19.25 -13.47
C THR A 565 -2.27 20.71 -13.08
N ARG A 566 -3.39 21.20 -12.56
CA ARG A 566 -3.58 22.59 -12.14
C ARG A 566 -3.68 22.79 -10.63
N ALA A 567 -3.67 21.70 -9.85
CA ALA A 567 -3.60 21.74 -8.41
C ALA A 567 -2.14 21.72 -7.94
N PRO A 568 -1.82 22.32 -6.77
CA PRO A 568 -0.46 22.37 -6.27
C PRO A 568 0.06 20.98 -5.83
N THR A 569 1.38 20.81 -5.85
CA THR A 569 2.04 19.74 -5.12
C THR A 569 1.81 19.93 -3.63
N GLN A 570 1.48 18.85 -2.94
CA GLN A 570 1.12 18.84 -1.52
C GLN A 570 2.04 17.92 -0.74
N LEU A 571 2.74 18.48 0.24
CA LEU A 571 3.52 17.72 1.21
C LEU A 571 2.78 17.72 2.55
N HIS A 572 2.75 16.58 3.22
CA HIS A 572 2.36 16.51 4.61
C HIS A 572 3.49 17.02 5.49
N LEU A 573 3.18 17.90 6.46
CA LEU A 573 4.13 18.41 7.45
C LEU A 573 3.95 17.67 8.78
N PRO A 574 5.00 17.06 9.34
CA PRO A 574 4.96 16.49 10.68
C PRO A 574 4.60 17.53 11.76
N SER A 575 4.06 17.11 12.88
CA SER A 575 3.59 17.99 13.97
C SER A 575 4.65 18.94 14.52
N GLY A 576 5.92 18.59 14.40
CA GLY A 576 7.03 19.46 14.80
C GLY A 576 7.44 20.49 13.75
N PHE A 577 6.95 20.36 12.51
CA PHE A 577 7.08 21.38 11.45
C PHE A 577 5.88 22.30 11.55
N THR A 578 5.87 23.18 12.54
CA THR A 578 4.75 24.14 12.57
C THR A 578 4.82 25.03 11.32
N PRO A 579 3.69 25.42 10.75
CA PRO A 579 3.68 26.33 9.60
C PRO A 579 4.48 27.62 9.86
N SER A 580 4.52 28.06 11.12
CA SER A 580 5.27 29.26 11.54
C SER A 580 6.79 29.03 11.61
N SER A 581 7.29 27.80 11.67
CA SER A 581 8.71 27.51 11.85
C SER A 581 9.34 26.72 10.69
N ALA A 582 8.54 26.03 9.87
CA ALA A 582 9.06 25.29 8.74
C ALA A 582 9.78 26.21 7.74
N THR A 583 11.01 25.85 7.41
CA THR A 583 11.78 26.53 6.37
C THR A 583 11.67 25.76 5.07
N VAL A 584 11.23 26.44 4.02
CA VAL A 584 11.11 25.88 2.67
C VAL A 584 12.09 26.57 1.75
N VAL A 585 12.88 25.78 1.01
CA VAL A 585 13.79 26.25 -0.04
C VAL A 585 13.46 25.50 -1.32
N SER A 586 13.01 26.24 -2.34
CA SER A 586 12.54 25.68 -3.61
C SER A 586 12.95 26.58 -4.77
N ASP A 587 12.94 26.07 -5.99
CA ASP A 587 12.99 26.90 -7.21
C ASP A 587 11.82 27.87 -7.29
N LEU A 588 10.69 27.56 -6.63
CA LEU A 588 9.51 28.42 -6.55
C LEU A 588 9.68 29.60 -5.55
N GLY A 589 10.74 29.59 -4.77
CA GLY A 589 11.06 30.61 -3.78
C GLY A 589 11.58 30.04 -2.47
N THR A 590 11.83 30.94 -1.52
CA THR A 590 12.28 30.56 -0.18
C THR A 590 11.46 31.27 0.89
N VAL A 591 11.02 30.55 1.92
CA VAL A 591 10.20 31.10 3.01
C VAL A 591 10.48 30.38 4.32
N THR A 592 10.34 31.11 5.44
CA THR A 592 10.18 30.52 6.77
C THR A 592 8.81 30.91 7.28
N GLY A 593 8.03 29.94 7.72
CA GLY A 593 6.64 30.15 8.07
C GLY A 593 5.78 30.47 6.82
N PRO A 594 5.50 29.48 5.96
CA PRO A 594 4.67 29.71 4.77
C PRO A 594 3.30 30.28 5.17
N PRO A 595 2.80 31.28 4.40
CA PRO A 595 1.52 31.92 4.71
C PRO A 595 0.36 30.93 4.63
N ASP A 596 -0.70 31.18 5.38
CA ASP A 596 -1.93 30.40 5.32
C ASP A 596 -2.61 30.60 3.96
N TYR A 597 -2.89 29.52 3.27
CA TYR A 597 -3.54 29.50 1.97
C TYR A 597 -4.92 30.18 2.00
N THR A 598 -5.72 29.99 3.05
CA THR A 598 -7.05 30.60 3.18
C THR A 598 -7.01 32.12 3.35
N ALA A 599 -5.95 32.63 3.97
CA ALA A 599 -5.75 34.08 4.16
C ALA A 599 -5.07 34.75 2.96
N SER A 600 -4.20 34.01 2.24
CA SER A 600 -3.44 34.55 1.11
C SER A 600 -4.16 34.48 -0.24
N GLY A 601 -5.25 33.73 -0.34
CA GLY A 601 -6.06 33.66 -1.55
C GLY A 601 -5.54 32.66 -2.59
N ARG A 602 -5.16 33.13 -3.78
CA ARG A 602 -4.85 32.25 -4.92
C ARG A 602 -3.40 31.78 -4.92
N THR A 603 -3.19 30.54 -5.38
CA THR A 603 -1.86 29.92 -5.51
C THR A 603 -0.90 30.69 -6.44
N ALA A 604 -1.41 31.49 -7.40
CA ALA A 604 -0.58 32.31 -8.28
C ALA A 604 0.14 33.42 -7.53
N ASP A 605 -0.46 33.95 -6.48
CA ASP A 605 0.09 35.06 -5.69
C ASP A 605 1.04 34.56 -4.59
N HIS A 606 0.88 33.28 -4.19
CA HIS A 606 1.66 32.63 -3.14
C HIS A 606 2.07 31.21 -3.58
N PRO A 607 3.19 31.06 -4.29
CA PRO A 607 3.62 29.76 -4.80
C PRO A 607 3.97 28.75 -3.69
N ILE A 608 4.22 29.24 -2.47
CA ILE A 608 4.46 28.43 -1.29
C ILE A 608 3.49 28.87 -0.19
N ALA A 609 2.57 27.99 0.20
CA ALA A 609 1.58 28.27 1.23
C ALA A 609 1.32 27.03 2.10
N SER A 610 0.77 27.21 3.30
CA SER A 610 0.27 26.13 4.14
C SER A 610 -1.25 26.04 4.10
N ALA A 611 -1.81 24.86 4.32
CA ALA A 611 -3.26 24.65 4.38
C ALA A 611 -3.63 23.66 5.49
N LEU A 612 -4.88 23.70 5.92
CA LEU A 612 -5.42 22.78 6.92
C LEU A 612 -5.44 21.34 6.39
N GLU A 613 -5.13 20.39 7.25
CA GLU A 613 -5.43 18.98 6.97
C GLU A 613 -6.96 18.79 6.94
N PRO A 614 -7.49 18.01 5.97
CA PRO A 614 -8.92 17.75 5.88
C PRO A 614 -9.47 17.17 7.19
N GLY A 615 -10.56 17.76 7.69
CA GLY A 615 -11.22 17.33 8.91
C GLY A 615 -10.50 17.73 10.22
N THR A 616 -9.45 18.57 10.14
CA THR A 616 -8.70 19.05 11.31
C THR A 616 -8.59 20.58 11.33
N THR A 617 -8.12 21.11 12.43
CA THR A 617 -7.75 22.55 12.57
C THR A 617 -6.25 22.81 12.33
N ASP A 618 -5.50 21.76 11.97
CA ASP A 618 -4.05 21.81 11.88
C ASP A 618 -3.59 22.14 10.46
N ALA A 619 -2.81 23.21 10.30
CA ALA A 619 -2.24 23.63 9.02
C ALA A 619 -0.99 22.78 8.70
N ARG A 620 -1.17 21.49 8.45
CA ARG A 620 -0.07 20.52 8.24
C ARG A 620 0.14 20.13 6.77
N ARG A 621 -0.43 20.87 5.85
CA ARG A 621 -0.17 20.71 4.41
C ARG A 621 0.64 21.87 3.88
N LEU A 622 1.74 21.58 3.21
CA LEU A 622 2.51 22.52 2.42
C LEU A 622 2.07 22.42 0.96
N LEU A 623 1.66 23.55 0.38
CA LEU A 623 1.25 23.65 -1.01
C LEU A 623 2.35 24.34 -1.83
N LEU A 624 2.78 23.70 -2.91
CA LEU A 624 3.80 24.20 -3.82
C LEU A 624 3.17 24.34 -5.21
N SER A 625 2.94 25.57 -5.63
CA SER A 625 2.25 25.92 -6.89
C SER A 625 3.28 26.23 -7.96
N ALA A 626 3.57 25.24 -8.81
CA ALA A 626 4.40 25.44 -9.99
C ALA A 626 3.56 26.00 -11.15
N PRO A 627 4.12 26.86 -12.00
CA PRO A 627 3.49 27.25 -13.25
C PRO A 627 3.21 26.01 -14.11
N ALA A 628 2.07 25.98 -14.81
CA ALA A 628 1.80 24.93 -15.77
C ALA A 628 2.86 24.95 -16.87
N ALA A 629 3.39 23.80 -17.25
CA ALA A 629 4.31 23.69 -18.37
C ALA A 629 3.61 24.17 -19.67
N ALA A 630 4.21 25.14 -20.35
CA ALA A 630 3.59 25.78 -21.51
C ALA A 630 3.52 24.89 -22.77
N ASP A 631 4.32 23.81 -22.81
CA ASP A 631 4.58 22.99 -24.01
C ASP A 631 4.49 21.47 -23.80
N GLY A 632 4.03 21.01 -22.63
CA GLY A 632 3.99 19.60 -22.28
C GLY A 632 5.33 18.97 -21.90
N ALA A 633 6.46 19.66 -22.10
CA ALA A 633 7.76 19.27 -21.61
C ALA A 633 7.88 19.69 -20.14
N GLY A 634 7.67 18.75 -19.22
CA GLY A 634 7.61 19.03 -17.77
C GLY A 634 8.90 19.66 -17.25
N THR A 635 8.76 20.75 -16.47
CA THR A 635 9.86 21.42 -15.79
C THR A 635 10.26 20.65 -14.52
N LEU A 636 11.57 20.59 -14.25
CA LEU A 636 12.07 20.07 -12.98
C LEU A 636 11.87 21.10 -11.87
N HIS A 637 11.27 20.64 -10.79
CA HIS A 637 11.09 21.40 -9.56
C HIS A 637 11.73 20.66 -8.40
N TYR A 638 12.09 21.40 -7.35
CA TYR A 638 12.59 20.84 -6.11
C TYR A 638 12.07 21.62 -4.91
N ALA A 639 11.97 20.95 -3.77
CA ALA A 639 11.71 21.59 -2.49
C ALA A 639 12.48 20.85 -1.39
N LEU A 640 13.22 21.61 -0.60
CA LEU A 640 13.74 21.17 0.68
C LEU A 640 12.86 21.80 1.75
N VAL A 641 12.39 20.98 2.68
CA VAL A 641 11.60 21.41 3.86
C VAL A 641 12.36 20.98 5.10
N ALA A 642 12.67 21.92 5.98
CA ALA A 642 13.44 21.69 7.20
C ALA A 642 12.69 22.17 8.45
N ASP A 643 12.88 21.43 9.54
CA ASP A 643 12.43 21.79 10.87
C ASP A 643 13.31 22.90 11.44
N GLY A 644 12.88 24.15 11.27
CA GLY A 644 13.64 25.31 11.70
C GLY A 644 13.43 25.66 13.16
N SER A 645 14.34 25.28 14.02
CA SER A 645 14.35 25.75 15.43
C SER A 645 14.70 27.24 15.56
N ALA A 646 15.32 27.84 14.54
CA ALA A 646 15.59 29.27 14.42
C ALA A 646 15.40 29.70 12.97
N ALA A 647 14.68 30.78 12.71
CA ALA A 647 14.46 31.30 11.36
C ALA A 647 15.82 31.62 10.70
N PRO A 648 16.23 30.92 9.63
CA PRO A 648 17.47 31.20 8.93
C PRO A 648 17.39 32.57 8.24
N SER A 649 18.55 33.24 8.11
CA SER A 649 18.59 34.53 7.39
C SER A 649 18.21 34.37 5.92
N ALA A 650 17.72 35.45 5.29
CA ALA A 650 17.39 35.46 3.86
C ALA A 650 18.59 35.07 2.99
N GLU A 651 19.81 35.51 3.37
CA GLU A 651 21.06 35.19 2.69
C GLU A 651 21.36 33.68 2.75
N LEU A 652 21.14 33.06 3.93
CA LEU A 652 21.36 31.61 4.09
C LEU A 652 20.39 30.82 3.23
N ARG A 653 19.09 31.20 3.23
CA ARG A 653 18.08 30.55 2.37
C ARG A 653 18.41 30.71 0.89
N ALA A 654 18.79 31.92 0.43
CA ALA A 654 19.17 32.16 -0.95
C ALA A 654 20.43 31.39 -1.36
N SER A 655 21.39 31.21 -0.44
CA SER A 655 22.59 30.40 -0.70
C SER A 655 22.26 28.91 -0.80
N ALA A 656 21.43 28.39 0.09
CA ALA A 656 20.94 27.02 0.03
C ALA A 656 20.15 26.75 -1.25
N GLN A 657 19.32 27.73 -1.71
CA GLN A 657 18.60 27.62 -2.98
C GLN A 657 19.53 27.48 -4.18
N ARG A 658 20.62 28.25 -4.24
CA ARG A 658 21.62 28.13 -5.31
C ARG A 658 22.34 26.76 -5.27
N GLU A 659 22.68 26.27 -4.08
CA GLU A 659 23.29 24.94 -3.92
C GLU A 659 22.35 23.82 -4.39
N LEU A 660 21.07 23.87 -4.00
CA LEU A 660 20.07 22.90 -4.42
C LEU A 660 19.81 22.97 -5.92
N ALA A 661 19.71 24.16 -6.51
CA ALA A 661 19.55 24.34 -7.95
C ALA A 661 20.72 23.72 -8.73
N ALA A 662 21.96 23.95 -8.28
CA ALA A 662 23.15 23.38 -8.90
C ALA A 662 23.18 21.84 -8.74
N TRP A 663 22.79 21.34 -7.58
CA TRP A 663 22.69 19.91 -7.31
C TRP A 663 21.66 19.23 -8.21
N VAL A 664 20.43 19.77 -8.35
CA VAL A 664 19.40 19.22 -9.24
C VAL A 664 19.86 19.24 -10.70
N ALA A 665 20.48 20.35 -11.15
CA ALA A 665 21.02 20.46 -12.51
C ALA A 665 22.11 19.44 -12.81
N GLY A 666 22.93 19.09 -11.81
CA GLY A 666 24.02 18.12 -11.94
C GLY A 666 23.61 16.65 -11.70
N ALA A 667 22.40 16.41 -11.24
CA ALA A 667 21.96 15.09 -10.77
C ALA A 667 21.65 14.08 -11.88
N GLY A 668 21.55 14.49 -13.13
CA GLY A 668 21.29 13.61 -14.28
C GLY A 668 19.86 13.06 -14.33
N PHE A 669 18.87 13.80 -13.82
CA PHE A 669 17.46 13.41 -13.98
C PHE A 669 17.12 13.26 -15.47
N PRO A 670 16.32 12.22 -15.84
CA PRO A 670 15.99 11.99 -17.23
C PRO A 670 15.27 13.22 -17.81
N VAL A 671 15.63 13.60 -19.03
CA VAL A 671 14.88 14.59 -19.81
C VAL A 671 13.49 14.01 -20.07
N ALA A 672 12.45 14.84 -20.13
CA ALA A 672 11.11 14.38 -20.48
C ALA A 672 11.16 13.60 -21.81
N PRO A 673 10.49 12.45 -21.93
CA PRO A 673 10.44 11.67 -23.15
C PRO A 673 9.82 12.43 -24.30
#